data_78e39f52ac89a1ceae2e2508b1d03b87
#
_entry.id   78e39f52ac89a1ceae2e2508b1d03b87
#
_cell.length_a   1.000
_cell.length_b   1.000
_cell.length_c   1.000
_cell.angle_alpha   90.00
_cell.angle_beta   90.00
_cell.angle_gamma   90.00
#
_symmetry.space_group_name_H-M   'P 1'
#
loop_
_entity.id
_entity.type
_entity.pdbx_description
1 polymer ?
#
loop_
_entity_poly.entity_id
_entity_poly.type
_entity_poly.pdbx_seq_one_letter_code
_entity_poly.pdbx_strand_id
1 'polypeptide(L)'
;MGSAPSLKRRHFLQFAGATLATMGLSQLDFLTQAEGYGQALGQSTPRKLAMLVGINDYPFASGNLRGCLTDVELQYELLVNRFGFNPRDIVRVTSGGALLPTRETILRVFKEHLIDQAQPGDVVVFHYSGHGSRVSDRNPLDPDNPLIGTLVPMDASQDGQMVNHITSRTLFLLMEAIRTDNLTMVLDSCYSGGGFRGNTLVRAAPISANLDGKDLIANDAEYAHQQALMAELELSFDGFQQRRHQGIAKGIALGSASRNETALDMAFNGFYAGAFTYLLTRYLWQLPSSTPASVVQANLIRSTAAAARQQDHGQVPQFEAAPGSGNEHKPLYFVGPVSPTAEAVITNITRTSAGNQVEFWLGGVSPQYLETPGDNAIFTVLDNGVPVGEIVQASRTGLLANGKPMGDMALQPGMLLREKLVGLPSNPVLKIGVDRSLGNEVSATVSALNQALLSQTNISRIKAQAVNDATAFDFLIGRMTDADAQQLRQELGSGVEIPPVGAIALLRPSNLEPVPASYGRVNETATAAVSRLKPMLKRLLANIILKSLASTSSGLDVSGEIFTVSGNGPSLPIVARSGSRNALTRIQPFRANEELKIRMENRHYSQALFLSCIAISSAGEMTVVYPVDWNAPDDAARIDPNSALEIPRPEDRIRFQVSGAGYVELLTLVSTRSLRNALRGLQSIARGRGTSRGYVSMDADESLGVITELLRDINSMSRGGDARLFAESLDEETTAVDNGTIAAFSTIIEVTDDISQ
;
A
#
# COMPACT_ATOMS: atom_id res chain seq x y z
N MET A 1 -36.84 -34.63 22.64
CA MET A 1 -36.56 -35.81 21.80
C MET A 1 -36.99 -35.51 20.38
N GLY A 2 -36.08 -35.19 19.48
CA GLY A 2 -36.37 -34.90 18.10
C GLY A 2 -35.10 -35.02 17.28
N SER A 3 -34.91 -36.15 16.65
CA SER A 3 -33.84 -36.48 15.73
C SER A 3 -34.05 -35.83 14.38
N ALA A 4 -33.25 -34.90 13.99
CA ALA A 4 -33.22 -34.43 12.60
C ALA A 4 -31.82 -33.90 12.18
N PRO A 5 -30.82 -34.75 11.98
CA PRO A 5 -29.71 -34.42 11.12
C PRO A 5 -29.46 -35.39 9.95
N SER A 6 -30.21 -36.46 9.80
CA SER A 6 -29.89 -37.50 8.79
C SER A 6 -30.36 -37.19 7.36
N LEU A 7 -31.30 -36.30 7.15
CA LEU A 7 -31.84 -35.97 5.83
C LEU A 7 -30.92 -35.14 4.95
N LYS A 8 -30.16 -34.24 5.52
CA LYS A 8 -29.23 -33.34 4.77
C LYS A 8 -28.04 -34.08 4.14
N ARG A 9 -27.51 -35.09 4.80
CA ARG A 9 -26.36 -35.88 4.33
C ARG A 9 -26.70 -36.74 3.09
N ARG A 10 -27.91 -37.30 3.06
CA ARG A 10 -28.37 -38.15 1.99
C ARG A 10 -28.68 -37.37 0.69
N HIS A 11 -29.22 -36.18 0.82
CA HIS A 11 -29.46 -35.26 -0.31
C HIS A 11 -28.15 -34.70 -0.90
N PHE A 12 -27.16 -34.41 -0.06
CA PHE A 12 -25.85 -33.97 -0.51
C PHE A 12 -25.12 -35.06 -1.30
N LEU A 13 -25.13 -36.32 -0.84
CA LEU A 13 -24.51 -37.42 -1.53
C LEU A 13 -25.25 -37.82 -2.85
N GLN A 14 -26.55 -37.62 -2.91
CA GLN A 14 -27.33 -37.84 -4.14
C GLN A 14 -27.09 -36.73 -5.17
N PHE A 15 -26.92 -35.47 -4.72
CA PHE A 15 -26.62 -34.35 -5.61
C PHE A 15 -25.17 -34.45 -6.14
N ALA A 16 -24.22 -34.78 -5.29
CA ALA A 16 -22.82 -35.00 -5.67
C ALA A 16 -22.65 -36.16 -6.66
N GLY A 17 -23.38 -37.27 -6.47
CA GLY A 17 -23.36 -38.42 -7.39
C GLY A 17 -23.88 -38.10 -8.80
N ALA A 18 -24.88 -37.22 -8.91
CA ALA A 18 -25.41 -36.80 -10.21
C ALA A 18 -24.46 -35.87 -10.99
N THR A 19 -23.69 -35.04 -10.29
CA THR A 19 -22.72 -34.13 -10.91
C THR A 19 -21.44 -34.84 -11.35
N LEU A 20 -21.05 -35.92 -10.64
CA LEU A 20 -19.86 -36.73 -10.97
C LEU A 20 -20.01 -37.53 -12.26
N ALA A 21 -21.23 -38.01 -12.56
CA ALA A 21 -21.49 -38.77 -13.81
C ALA A 21 -21.28 -37.91 -15.07
N THR A 22 -21.29 -36.55 -14.92
CA THR A 22 -21.08 -35.61 -16.03
C THR A 22 -19.62 -35.14 -16.16
N MET A 23 -18.76 -35.34 -15.13
CA MET A 23 -17.38 -34.82 -15.10
C MET A 23 -16.28 -35.89 -15.28
N GLY A 24 -16.60 -37.16 -15.37
CA GLY A 24 -15.62 -38.24 -15.65
C GLY A 24 -14.59 -38.47 -14.53
N LEU A 25 -14.85 -38.08 -13.30
CA LEU A 25 -13.96 -38.30 -12.15
C LEU A 25 -14.19 -39.70 -11.56
N SER A 26 -13.11 -40.35 -11.11
CA SER A 26 -13.22 -41.67 -10.47
C SER A 26 -13.87 -41.54 -9.07
N GLN A 27 -14.65 -42.57 -8.68
CA GLN A 27 -15.27 -42.62 -7.35
C GLN A 27 -14.24 -42.60 -6.20
N LEU A 28 -13.02 -43.05 -6.44
CA LEU A 28 -11.95 -43.07 -5.44
C LEU A 28 -11.37 -41.66 -5.19
N ASP A 29 -11.17 -40.86 -6.23
CA ASP A 29 -10.67 -39.47 -6.08
C ASP A 29 -11.69 -38.58 -5.35
N PHE A 30 -12.98 -38.81 -5.60
CA PHE A 30 -14.06 -38.15 -4.91
C PHE A 30 -14.14 -38.52 -3.42
N LEU A 31 -13.98 -39.82 -3.10
CA LEU A 31 -14.02 -40.27 -1.71
C LEU A 31 -12.84 -39.75 -0.91
N THR A 32 -11.65 -39.68 -1.49
CA THR A 32 -10.46 -39.13 -0.85
C THR A 32 -10.57 -37.61 -0.62
N GLN A 33 -11.13 -36.89 -1.60
CA GLN A 33 -11.42 -35.45 -1.42
C GLN A 33 -12.60 -35.22 -0.46
N ALA A 34 -13.64 -36.07 -0.52
CA ALA A 34 -14.78 -35.99 0.39
C ALA A 34 -14.42 -36.35 1.84
N GLU A 35 -13.44 -37.25 2.07
CA GLU A 35 -12.89 -37.53 3.40
C GLU A 35 -12.06 -36.34 3.93
N GLY A 36 -11.23 -35.72 3.10
CA GLY A 36 -10.55 -34.48 3.43
C GLY A 36 -11.51 -33.33 3.74
N TYR A 37 -12.57 -33.17 2.93
CA TYR A 37 -13.66 -32.22 3.18
C TYR A 37 -14.51 -32.62 4.38
N GLY A 38 -14.74 -33.89 4.62
CA GLY A 38 -15.51 -34.42 5.75
C GLY A 38 -14.77 -34.24 7.08
N GLN A 39 -13.44 -34.35 7.09
CA GLN A 39 -12.61 -34.02 8.26
C GLN A 39 -12.53 -32.50 8.48
N ALA A 40 -12.48 -31.68 7.44
CA ALA A 40 -12.56 -30.23 7.55
C ALA A 40 -13.95 -29.74 8.00
N LEU A 41 -15.04 -30.42 7.60
CA LEU A 41 -16.41 -30.12 8.03
C LEU A 41 -16.76 -30.71 9.41
N GLY A 42 -15.97 -31.64 9.92
CA GLY A 42 -16.16 -32.26 11.24
C GLY A 42 -15.55 -31.45 12.38
N GLN A 43 -14.65 -30.52 12.11
CA GLN A 43 -14.26 -29.45 13.04
C GLN A 43 -15.23 -28.30 12.83
N SER A 44 -15.86 -27.82 13.89
CA SER A 44 -16.69 -26.61 13.87
C SER A 44 -15.78 -25.40 13.61
N THR A 45 -15.41 -25.18 12.33
CA THR A 45 -14.71 -23.96 11.94
C THR A 45 -15.67 -22.79 12.17
N PRO A 46 -15.25 -21.74 12.87
CA PRO A 46 -16.07 -20.55 13.07
C PRO A 46 -16.57 -20.03 11.72
N ARG A 47 -17.84 -19.65 11.64
CA ARG A 47 -18.38 -18.98 10.46
C ARG A 47 -17.68 -17.65 10.30
N LYS A 48 -17.49 -17.22 9.06
CA LYS A 48 -16.80 -15.98 8.74
C LYS A 48 -17.77 -15.06 7.99
N LEU A 49 -18.21 -14.00 8.66
CA LEU A 49 -19.16 -13.03 8.13
C LEU A 49 -18.43 -11.74 7.75
N ALA A 50 -18.80 -11.14 6.63
CA ALA A 50 -18.27 -9.83 6.26
C ALA A 50 -19.35 -8.91 5.69
N MET A 51 -19.25 -7.62 6.00
CA MET A 51 -19.98 -6.54 5.37
C MET A 51 -19.00 -5.51 4.82
N LEU A 52 -19.07 -5.28 3.51
CA LEU A 52 -18.15 -4.38 2.79
C LEU A 52 -18.96 -3.21 2.23
N VAL A 53 -18.67 -2.00 2.71
CA VAL A 53 -19.35 -0.77 2.29
C VAL A 53 -18.41 0.07 1.43
N GLY A 54 -18.88 0.49 0.23
CA GLY A 54 -18.11 1.34 -0.67
C GLY A 54 -18.98 2.45 -1.27
N ILE A 55 -18.59 3.71 -1.09
CA ILE A 55 -19.37 4.87 -1.50
C ILE A 55 -18.53 5.79 -2.37
N ASN A 56 -18.78 5.77 -3.69
CA ASN A 56 -18.21 6.72 -4.62
C ASN A 56 -19.11 7.94 -4.85
N ASP A 57 -20.43 7.72 -4.85
CA ASP A 57 -21.41 8.72 -5.27
C ASP A 57 -22.05 9.39 -4.06
N TYR A 58 -21.98 10.72 -4.01
CA TYR A 58 -22.54 11.55 -2.94
C TYR A 58 -23.42 12.66 -3.51
N PRO A 59 -24.38 13.19 -2.76
CA PRO A 59 -25.30 14.25 -3.23
C PRO A 59 -24.62 15.64 -3.35
N PHE A 60 -23.31 15.74 -3.07
CA PHE A 60 -22.59 17.00 -3.09
C PHE A 60 -21.96 17.26 -4.47
N ALA A 61 -22.00 18.49 -4.96
CA ALA A 61 -21.54 18.86 -6.28
C ALA A 61 -20.02 18.55 -6.56
N SER A 62 -19.21 18.43 -5.51
CA SER A 62 -17.75 18.16 -5.57
C SER A 62 -17.33 17.00 -4.68
N GLY A 63 -18.26 16.13 -4.29
CA GLY A 63 -18.01 15.13 -3.25
C GLY A 63 -17.77 13.70 -3.72
N ASN A 64 -17.76 13.42 -5.03
CA ASN A 64 -17.62 12.05 -5.52
C ASN A 64 -16.18 11.55 -5.36
N LEU A 65 -16.06 10.32 -4.85
CA LEU A 65 -14.84 9.54 -4.80
C LEU A 65 -14.76 8.58 -5.99
N ARG A 66 -13.65 7.89 -6.17
CA ARG A 66 -13.43 7.01 -7.31
C ARG A 66 -12.93 5.61 -6.91
N GLY A 67 -12.29 5.49 -5.74
CA GLY A 67 -11.60 4.28 -5.30
C GLY A 67 -12.41 3.35 -4.40
N CYS A 68 -13.51 3.80 -3.80
CA CYS A 68 -14.18 3.04 -2.75
C CYS A 68 -14.80 1.72 -3.24
N LEU A 69 -15.25 1.65 -4.49
CA LEU A 69 -15.74 0.40 -5.07
C LEU A 69 -14.59 -0.59 -5.32
N THR A 70 -13.44 -0.09 -5.76
CA THR A 70 -12.23 -0.91 -5.90
C THR A 70 -11.78 -1.45 -4.55
N ASP A 71 -11.87 -0.67 -3.47
CA ASP A 71 -11.52 -1.11 -2.12
C ASP A 71 -12.41 -2.26 -1.65
N VAL A 72 -13.70 -2.21 -1.97
CA VAL A 72 -14.62 -3.32 -1.69
C VAL A 72 -14.21 -4.59 -2.43
N GLU A 73 -13.84 -4.51 -3.70
CA GLU A 73 -13.36 -5.67 -4.47
C GLU A 73 -12.01 -6.18 -3.97
N LEU A 74 -11.09 -5.28 -3.59
CA LEU A 74 -9.80 -5.64 -2.97
C LEU A 74 -10.01 -6.45 -1.69
N GLN A 75 -10.91 -6.02 -0.82
CA GLN A 75 -11.25 -6.73 0.41
C GLN A 75 -11.98 -8.04 0.11
N TYR A 76 -12.92 -8.05 -0.83
CA TYR A 76 -13.68 -9.23 -1.20
C TYR A 76 -12.76 -10.36 -1.70
N GLU A 77 -11.93 -10.08 -2.69
CA GLU A 77 -11.01 -11.06 -3.26
C GLU A 77 -9.98 -11.57 -2.23
N LEU A 78 -9.51 -10.68 -1.35
CA LEU A 78 -8.64 -11.06 -0.25
C LEU A 78 -9.32 -12.00 0.74
N LEU A 79 -10.51 -11.65 1.22
CA LEU A 79 -11.25 -12.44 2.21
C LEU A 79 -11.61 -13.81 1.67
N VAL A 80 -12.08 -13.89 0.42
CA VAL A 80 -12.44 -15.16 -0.22
C VAL A 80 -11.20 -16.03 -0.45
N ASN A 81 -10.20 -15.52 -1.16
CA ASN A 81 -9.13 -16.35 -1.71
C ASN A 81 -7.96 -16.56 -0.73
N ARG A 82 -7.74 -15.64 0.21
CA ARG A 82 -6.65 -15.78 1.19
C ARG A 82 -7.13 -16.23 2.56
N PHE A 83 -8.29 -15.76 3.00
CA PHE A 83 -8.81 -16.05 4.35
C PHE A 83 -9.96 -17.06 4.37
N GLY A 84 -10.40 -17.53 3.20
CA GLY A 84 -11.40 -18.59 3.05
C GLY A 84 -12.78 -18.19 3.59
N PHE A 85 -13.18 -16.94 3.40
CA PHE A 85 -14.57 -16.52 3.62
C PHE A 85 -15.45 -17.11 2.52
N ASN A 86 -16.63 -17.59 2.89
CA ASN A 86 -17.59 -18.03 1.90
C ASN A 86 -18.20 -16.80 1.21
N PRO A 87 -18.19 -16.71 -0.14
CA PRO A 87 -18.82 -15.60 -0.87
C PRO A 87 -20.27 -15.29 -0.46
N ARG A 88 -21.02 -16.29 -0.01
CA ARG A 88 -22.41 -16.14 0.46
C ARG A 88 -22.52 -15.46 1.84
N ASP A 89 -21.45 -15.44 2.60
CA ASP A 89 -21.35 -14.83 3.92
C ASP A 89 -20.72 -13.44 3.86
N ILE A 90 -20.49 -12.90 2.65
CA ILE A 90 -20.01 -11.53 2.40
C ILE A 90 -21.15 -10.71 1.76
N VAL A 91 -21.56 -9.64 2.42
CA VAL A 91 -22.53 -8.69 1.87
C VAL A 91 -21.82 -7.42 1.44
N ARG A 92 -22.04 -7.03 0.17
CA ARG A 92 -21.51 -5.77 -0.40
C ARG A 92 -22.62 -4.74 -0.47
N VAL A 93 -22.37 -3.55 0.09
CA VAL A 93 -23.31 -2.39 0.14
C VAL A 93 -22.58 -1.23 -0.56
N THR A 94 -22.88 -1.01 -1.85
CA THR A 94 -22.06 -0.16 -2.70
C THR A 94 -22.86 0.79 -3.58
N SER A 95 -22.28 1.94 -3.92
CA SER A 95 -22.84 2.84 -4.93
C SER A 95 -23.01 2.09 -6.26
N GLY A 96 -24.23 2.12 -6.83
CA GLY A 96 -24.55 1.39 -8.06
C GLY A 96 -24.76 -0.12 -7.88
N GLY A 97 -24.60 -0.67 -6.68
CA GLY A 97 -24.89 -2.07 -6.37
C GLY A 97 -26.37 -2.32 -6.09
N ALA A 98 -26.71 -3.59 -5.81
CA ALA A 98 -28.09 -3.98 -5.47
C ALA A 98 -28.54 -3.41 -4.10
N LEU A 99 -27.61 -3.21 -3.18
CA LEU A 99 -27.83 -2.57 -1.88
C LEU A 99 -27.10 -1.23 -1.88
N LEU A 100 -27.86 -0.14 -1.98
CA LEU A 100 -27.30 1.21 -1.93
C LEU A 100 -26.89 1.58 -0.51
N PRO A 101 -25.73 2.23 -0.31
CA PRO A 101 -25.18 2.53 1.01
C PRO A 101 -25.80 3.78 1.64
N THR A 102 -27.14 3.80 1.73
CA THR A 102 -27.88 4.77 2.53
C THR A 102 -27.68 4.50 4.02
N ARG A 103 -27.89 5.51 4.86
CA ARG A 103 -27.80 5.34 6.31
C ARG A 103 -28.67 4.19 6.82
N GLU A 104 -29.92 4.13 6.37
CA GLU A 104 -30.86 3.06 6.74
C GLU A 104 -30.35 1.68 6.32
N THR A 105 -29.91 1.54 5.07
CA THR A 105 -29.41 0.27 4.55
C THR A 105 -28.17 -0.20 5.30
N ILE A 106 -27.21 0.71 5.58
CA ILE A 106 -25.98 0.36 6.31
C ILE A 106 -26.33 -0.18 7.70
N LEU A 107 -27.17 0.52 8.46
CA LEU A 107 -27.53 0.12 9.82
C LEU A 107 -28.36 -1.17 9.83
N ARG A 108 -29.31 -1.31 8.91
CA ARG A 108 -30.14 -2.51 8.77
C ARG A 108 -29.30 -3.74 8.40
N VAL A 109 -28.47 -3.65 7.39
CA VAL A 109 -27.61 -4.78 6.95
C VAL A 109 -26.60 -5.13 8.04
N PHE A 110 -26.02 -4.15 8.73
CA PHE A 110 -25.14 -4.41 9.86
C PHE A 110 -25.85 -5.24 10.94
N LYS A 111 -27.09 -4.86 11.29
CA LYS A 111 -27.88 -5.61 12.26
C LYS A 111 -28.24 -7.01 11.75
N GLU A 112 -28.87 -7.12 10.58
CA GLU A 112 -29.37 -8.38 10.03
C GLU A 112 -28.28 -9.38 9.69
N HIS A 113 -27.11 -8.93 9.23
CA HIS A 113 -26.04 -9.80 8.77
C HIS A 113 -24.94 -10.03 9.81
N LEU A 114 -24.50 -9.00 10.55
CA LEU A 114 -23.41 -9.13 11.49
C LEU A 114 -23.88 -9.37 12.94
N ILE A 115 -24.91 -8.66 13.42
CA ILE A 115 -25.37 -8.80 14.80
C ILE A 115 -26.23 -10.07 14.98
N ASP A 116 -27.27 -10.22 14.15
CA ASP A 116 -28.27 -11.27 14.33
C ASP A 116 -27.74 -12.66 13.95
N GLN A 117 -26.78 -12.74 12.99
CA GLN A 117 -26.26 -14.01 12.50
C GLN A 117 -24.99 -14.49 13.23
N ALA A 118 -24.14 -13.58 13.72
CA ALA A 118 -22.90 -13.98 14.39
C ALA A 118 -23.19 -14.77 15.69
N GLN A 119 -22.41 -15.83 15.90
CA GLN A 119 -22.41 -16.64 17.11
C GLN A 119 -21.09 -16.47 17.83
N PRO A 120 -21.00 -16.76 19.15
CA PRO A 120 -19.75 -16.78 19.88
C PRO A 120 -18.71 -17.66 19.19
N GLY A 121 -17.52 -17.10 18.94
CA GLY A 121 -16.42 -17.76 18.22
C GLY A 121 -16.38 -17.54 16.71
N ASP A 122 -17.46 -17.05 16.09
CA ASP A 122 -17.46 -16.66 14.69
C ASP A 122 -16.50 -15.49 14.44
N VAL A 123 -16.11 -15.28 13.19
CA VAL A 123 -15.27 -14.17 12.75
C VAL A 123 -16.14 -13.15 12.01
N VAL A 124 -16.00 -11.89 12.37
CA VAL A 124 -16.76 -10.79 11.75
C VAL A 124 -15.80 -9.73 11.22
N VAL A 125 -16.00 -9.32 9.95
CA VAL A 125 -15.26 -8.22 9.32
C VAL A 125 -16.26 -7.17 8.84
N PHE A 126 -16.05 -5.93 9.25
CA PHE A 126 -16.71 -4.77 8.69
C PHE A 126 -15.70 -3.86 8.02
N HIS A 127 -15.90 -3.57 6.74
CA HIS A 127 -15.10 -2.63 5.97
C HIS A 127 -15.97 -1.48 5.48
N TYR A 128 -15.49 -0.26 5.67
CA TYR A 128 -16.10 0.95 5.14
C TYR A 128 -15.06 1.75 4.36
N SER A 129 -15.39 2.09 3.13
CA SER A 129 -14.62 2.97 2.26
C SER A 129 -15.52 4.09 1.73
N GLY A 130 -15.22 5.33 2.11
CA GLY A 130 -16.05 6.48 1.78
C GLY A 130 -15.65 7.74 2.52
N HIS A 131 -16.46 8.78 2.41
CA HIS A 131 -16.22 10.01 3.18
C HIS A 131 -16.40 9.80 4.67
N GLY A 132 -15.54 10.46 5.44
CA GLY A 132 -15.72 10.72 6.85
C GLY A 132 -15.93 12.22 7.12
N SER A 133 -16.45 12.53 8.30
CA SER A 133 -16.68 13.90 8.77
C SER A 133 -16.56 13.96 10.28
N ARG A 134 -16.81 15.12 10.87
CA ARG A 134 -16.88 15.33 12.32
C ARG A 134 -18.16 16.05 12.70
N VAL A 135 -18.68 15.72 13.87
CA VAL A 135 -19.78 16.41 14.49
C VAL A 135 -19.48 16.69 15.97
N SER A 136 -20.07 17.73 16.53
CA SER A 136 -20.03 17.97 17.98
C SER A 136 -20.76 16.86 18.72
N ASP A 137 -20.10 16.28 19.72
CA ASP A 137 -20.71 15.31 20.65
C ASP A 137 -21.47 16.09 21.72
N ARG A 138 -22.76 15.74 21.93
CA ARG A 138 -23.56 16.33 23.02
C ARG A 138 -23.01 16.02 24.41
N ASN A 139 -22.23 14.93 24.54
CA ASN A 139 -21.60 14.49 25.78
C ASN A 139 -20.19 14.00 25.47
N PRO A 140 -19.26 14.92 25.24
CA PRO A 140 -17.89 14.59 24.84
C PRO A 140 -17.14 13.87 25.97
N LEU A 141 -16.29 12.90 25.59
CA LEU A 141 -15.36 12.25 26.52
C LEU A 141 -14.27 13.23 26.98
N ASP A 142 -13.87 14.12 26.10
CA ASP A 142 -12.91 15.17 26.31
C ASP A 142 -13.58 16.53 26.03
N PRO A 143 -13.89 17.34 27.06
CA PRO A 143 -14.52 18.65 26.89
C PRO A 143 -13.68 19.63 26.05
N ASP A 144 -12.37 19.49 26.06
CA ASP A 144 -11.45 20.33 25.29
C ASP A 144 -11.44 19.96 23.79
N ASN A 145 -11.92 18.74 23.47
CA ASN A 145 -12.04 18.25 22.10
C ASN A 145 -13.41 17.58 21.88
N PRO A 146 -14.48 18.37 21.72
CA PRO A 146 -15.85 17.87 21.68
C PRO A 146 -16.25 17.18 20.36
N LEU A 147 -15.35 17.11 19.37
CA LEU A 147 -15.67 16.55 18.06
C LEU A 147 -15.46 15.04 18.01
N ILE A 148 -16.44 14.33 17.43
CA ILE A 148 -16.37 12.88 17.15
C ILE A 148 -16.47 12.61 15.65
N GLY A 149 -15.78 11.55 15.20
CA GLY A 149 -15.80 11.10 13.82
C GLY A 149 -17.15 10.50 13.40
N THR A 150 -17.45 10.61 12.12
CA THR A 150 -18.66 10.03 11.51
C THR A 150 -18.36 9.36 10.18
N LEU A 151 -19.16 8.34 9.83
CA LEU A 151 -19.27 7.82 8.47
C LEU A 151 -20.38 8.58 7.74
N VAL A 152 -20.09 9.01 6.51
CA VAL A 152 -21.01 9.78 5.67
C VAL A 152 -21.74 8.83 4.72
N PRO A 153 -23.05 8.60 4.84
CA PRO A 153 -23.77 7.70 3.95
C PRO A 153 -24.01 8.33 2.58
N MET A 154 -24.40 7.51 1.59
CA MET A 154 -24.70 7.97 0.22
C MET A 154 -25.84 8.98 0.16
N ASP A 155 -26.82 8.87 1.07
CA ASP A 155 -27.96 9.78 1.22
C ASP A 155 -27.69 10.91 2.23
N ALA A 156 -26.41 11.25 2.40
CA ALA A 156 -26.03 12.31 3.34
C ALA A 156 -26.78 13.61 3.07
N SER A 157 -27.37 14.15 4.13
CA SER A 157 -28.16 15.37 4.09
C SER A 157 -27.77 16.30 5.22
N GLN A 158 -27.95 17.60 4.99
CA GLN A 158 -27.71 18.65 5.97
C GLN A 158 -28.93 19.57 6.05
N ASP A 159 -29.44 19.75 7.27
CA ASP A 159 -30.46 20.75 7.58
C ASP A 159 -29.92 21.70 8.66
N GLY A 160 -29.52 22.90 8.24
CA GLY A 160 -28.79 23.82 9.09
C GLY A 160 -27.47 23.22 9.56
N GLN A 161 -27.36 22.95 10.86
CA GLN A 161 -26.19 22.28 11.47
C GLN A 161 -26.36 20.76 11.57
N MET A 162 -27.60 20.25 11.41
CA MET A 162 -27.91 18.82 11.60
C MET A 162 -27.55 18.00 10.36
N VAL A 163 -26.88 16.87 10.58
CA VAL A 163 -26.51 15.91 9.53
C VAL A 163 -26.98 14.50 9.90
N ASN A 164 -27.31 13.68 8.87
CA ASN A 164 -27.75 12.29 9.05
C ASN A 164 -26.60 11.27 9.06
N HIS A 165 -25.41 11.66 9.51
CA HIS A 165 -24.23 10.79 9.54
C HIS A 165 -24.36 9.70 10.60
N ILE A 166 -23.61 8.59 10.43
CA ILE A 166 -23.44 7.53 11.43
C ILE A 166 -22.24 7.90 12.30
N THR A 167 -22.47 8.16 13.58
CA THR A 167 -21.41 8.63 14.49
C THR A 167 -20.57 7.48 15.04
N SER A 168 -19.36 7.80 15.51
CA SER A 168 -18.49 6.82 16.21
C SER A 168 -19.14 6.24 17.48
N ARG A 169 -20.09 6.97 18.10
CA ARG A 169 -20.91 6.46 19.21
C ARG A 169 -21.78 5.29 18.78
N THR A 170 -22.44 5.43 17.63
CA THR A 170 -23.26 4.37 17.03
C THR A 170 -22.39 3.19 16.63
N LEU A 171 -21.22 3.43 16.01
CA LEU A 171 -20.29 2.33 15.68
C LEU A 171 -19.85 1.57 16.94
N PHE A 172 -19.57 2.24 18.05
CA PHE A 172 -19.25 1.59 19.32
C PHE A 172 -20.38 0.67 19.79
N LEU A 173 -21.65 1.16 19.76
CA LEU A 173 -22.82 0.35 20.17
C LEU A 173 -23.06 -0.83 19.23
N LEU A 174 -22.88 -0.65 17.92
CA LEU A 174 -22.95 -1.74 16.94
C LEU A 174 -21.88 -2.80 17.19
N MET A 175 -20.62 -2.39 17.49
CA MET A 175 -19.57 -3.33 17.89
C MET A 175 -19.94 -4.09 19.17
N GLU A 176 -20.48 -3.40 20.17
CA GLU A 176 -20.91 -4.01 21.44
C GLU A 176 -22.01 -5.06 21.23
N ALA A 177 -22.93 -4.82 20.28
CA ALA A 177 -24.05 -5.72 19.98
C ALA A 177 -23.62 -7.04 19.28
N ILE A 178 -22.47 -7.10 18.64
CA ILE A 178 -21.97 -8.32 17.99
C ILE A 178 -21.66 -9.38 19.06
N ARG A 179 -22.09 -10.63 18.82
CA ARG A 179 -21.99 -11.71 19.82
C ARG A 179 -20.62 -12.38 19.92
N THR A 180 -19.67 -12.02 19.05
CA THR A 180 -18.30 -12.54 19.08
C THR A 180 -17.29 -11.44 19.36
N ASP A 181 -16.15 -11.80 20.00
CA ASP A 181 -15.04 -10.89 20.21
C ASP A 181 -14.05 -10.87 19.02
N ASN A 182 -14.23 -11.78 18.04
CA ASN A 182 -13.38 -11.87 16.85
C ASN A 182 -13.90 -10.90 15.76
N LEU A 183 -13.89 -9.63 16.06
CA LEU A 183 -14.37 -8.55 15.19
C LEU A 183 -13.18 -7.73 14.67
N THR A 184 -13.15 -7.48 13.36
CA THR A 184 -12.24 -6.52 12.74
C THR A 184 -13.03 -5.43 12.03
N MET A 185 -12.83 -4.18 12.44
CA MET A 185 -13.34 -2.98 11.78
C MET A 185 -12.23 -2.35 10.94
N VAL A 186 -12.49 -2.11 9.67
CA VAL A 186 -11.55 -1.45 8.73
C VAL A 186 -12.24 -0.21 8.18
N LEU A 187 -11.76 0.98 8.54
CA LEU A 187 -12.37 2.26 8.20
C LEU A 187 -11.42 3.06 7.32
N ASP A 188 -11.69 3.09 6.02
CA ASP A 188 -10.94 3.92 5.06
C ASP A 188 -11.71 5.21 4.76
N SER A 189 -11.61 6.14 5.69
CA SER A 189 -12.27 7.44 5.66
C SER A 189 -11.50 8.48 6.47
N CYS A 190 -11.70 9.76 6.16
CA CYS A 190 -11.13 10.87 6.91
C CYS A 190 -12.02 11.29 8.08
N TYR A 191 -11.40 11.83 9.10
CA TYR A 191 -12.12 12.46 10.21
C TYR A 191 -12.09 14.00 10.14
N SER A 192 -11.38 14.63 9.18
CA SER A 192 -11.27 16.08 9.02
C SER A 192 -11.89 16.56 7.71
N GLY A 193 -12.72 17.60 7.75
CA GLY A 193 -13.24 18.27 6.57
C GLY A 193 -12.11 18.86 5.72
N GLY A 194 -12.06 18.58 4.43
CA GLY A 194 -11.10 19.14 3.48
C GLY A 194 -11.52 18.79 2.05
N GLY A 195 -11.41 19.76 1.14
CA GLY A 195 -11.80 19.64 -0.25
C GLY A 195 -10.70 19.06 -1.14
N PHE A 196 -10.90 19.18 -2.44
CA PHE A 196 -9.91 18.83 -3.46
C PHE A 196 -8.58 19.52 -3.23
N ARG A 197 -7.48 18.75 -3.24
CA ARG A 197 -6.11 19.27 -3.24
C ARG A 197 -5.37 18.70 -4.44
N GLY A 198 -5.17 19.51 -5.46
CA GLY A 198 -4.50 19.11 -6.70
C GLY A 198 -5.23 17.96 -7.42
N ASN A 199 -4.46 17.03 -8.01
CA ASN A 199 -5.00 15.83 -8.68
C ASN A 199 -5.33 14.67 -7.73
N THR A 200 -5.21 14.87 -6.41
CA THR A 200 -5.44 13.84 -5.42
C THR A 200 -6.78 14.08 -4.73
N LEU A 201 -7.66 13.09 -4.80
CA LEU A 201 -8.92 13.11 -4.08
C LEU A 201 -8.70 12.75 -2.60
N VAL A 202 -9.37 13.48 -1.73
CA VAL A 202 -9.30 13.27 -0.29
C VAL A 202 -10.66 12.78 0.20
N ARG A 203 -10.68 11.76 1.05
CA ARG A 203 -11.90 11.13 1.58
C ARG A 203 -12.54 11.90 2.74
N ALA A 204 -12.54 13.23 2.67
CA ALA A 204 -13.25 14.09 3.60
C ALA A 204 -14.47 14.69 2.92
N ALA A 205 -15.62 14.62 3.58
CA ALA A 205 -16.82 15.24 3.04
C ALA A 205 -16.60 16.76 2.87
N PRO A 206 -17.03 17.34 1.73
CA PRO A 206 -16.93 18.77 1.48
C PRO A 206 -17.88 19.61 2.37
N ILE A 207 -18.64 18.96 3.22
CA ILE A 207 -19.50 19.58 4.23
C ILE A 207 -18.58 20.11 5.33
N SER A 208 -18.13 21.32 5.18
CA SER A 208 -17.39 22.08 6.22
C SER A 208 -18.37 22.63 7.25
N ALA A 209 -17.82 22.95 8.43
CA ALA A 209 -18.49 23.85 9.37
C ALA A 209 -19.23 24.92 8.56
N ASN A 210 -20.48 25.12 8.91
CA ASN A 210 -21.38 25.99 8.15
C ASN A 210 -20.82 27.39 7.93
N LEU A 211 -21.43 28.11 6.99
CA LEU A 211 -21.10 29.51 6.63
C LEU A 211 -21.02 30.46 7.85
N ASP A 212 -21.54 30.06 9.01
CA ASP A 212 -21.52 30.80 10.27
C ASP A 212 -20.44 30.37 11.28
N GLY A 213 -19.55 29.43 10.91
CA GLY A 213 -18.45 28.95 11.78
C GLY A 213 -18.89 28.07 12.95
N LYS A 214 -20.12 27.52 12.94
CA LYS A 214 -20.63 26.62 13.98
C LYS A 214 -20.40 25.17 13.57
N ASP A 215 -20.09 24.29 14.54
CA ASP A 215 -19.89 22.86 14.32
C ASP A 215 -21.16 22.14 13.86
N LEU A 216 -20.98 21.12 13.02
CA LEU A 216 -22.06 20.20 12.67
C LEU A 216 -22.48 19.37 13.88
N ILE A 217 -23.75 18.97 13.92
CA ILE A 217 -24.31 18.09 14.95
C ILE A 217 -25.08 16.92 14.28
N ALA A 218 -25.06 15.77 14.93
CA ALA A 218 -25.90 14.66 14.48
C ALA A 218 -27.39 14.98 14.67
N ASN A 219 -28.22 14.52 13.74
CA ASN A 219 -29.68 14.71 13.80
C ASN A 219 -30.33 13.85 14.90
N ASP A 220 -31.58 14.13 15.23
CA ASP A 220 -32.29 13.41 16.28
C ASP A 220 -32.53 11.94 15.99
N ALA A 221 -32.61 11.53 14.71
CA ALA A 221 -32.71 10.13 14.33
C ALA A 221 -31.47 9.32 14.73
N GLU A 222 -30.28 9.93 14.66
CA GLU A 222 -29.04 9.30 15.12
C GLU A 222 -29.06 9.07 16.64
N TYR A 223 -29.50 10.04 17.42
CA TYR A 223 -29.60 9.88 18.87
C TYR A 223 -30.72 8.90 19.28
N ALA A 224 -31.84 8.90 18.61
CA ALA A 224 -32.88 7.91 18.85
C ALA A 224 -32.44 6.48 18.57
N HIS A 225 -31.64 6.29 17.49
CA HIS A 225 -31.05 4.99 17.18
C HIS A 225 -30.06 4.53 18.27
N GLN A 226 -29.22 5.45 18.78
CA GLN A 226 -28.29 5.15 19.90
C GLN A 226 -29.05 4.73 21.16
N GLN A 227 -30.14 5.44 21.48
CA GLN A 227 -30.98 5.08 22.64
C GLN A 227 -31.63 3.69 22.47
N ALA A 228 -32.11 3.35 21.28
CA ALA A 228 -32.64 2.03 20.99
C ALA A 228 -31.57 0.93 21.15
N LEU A 229 -30.39 1.13 20.64
CA LEU A 229 -29.27 0.18 20.80
C LEU A 229 -28.87 0.03 22.29
N MET A 230 -28.75 1.12 23.04
CA MET A 230 -28.49 1.04 24.47
C MET A 230 -29.56 0.27 25.22
N ALA A 231 -30.83 0.45 24.86
CA ALA A 231 -31.93 -0.32 25.47
C ALA A 231 -31.87 -1.82 25.12
N GLU A 232 -31.57 -2.17 23.85
CA GLU A 232 -31.36 -3.57 23.44
C GLU A 232 -30.16 -4.22 24.20
N LEU A 233 -29.11 -3.45 24.47
CA LEU A 233 -27.91 -3.91 25.19
C LEU A 233 -28.03 -3.86 26.72
N GLU A 234 -29.18 -3.43 27.25
CA GLU A 234 -29.38 -3.17 28.68
C GLU A 234 -28.29 -2.27 29.28
N LEU A 235 -27.77 -1.31 28.49
CA LEU A 235 -26.65 -0.46 28.82
C LEU A 235 -27.13 0.92 29.27
N SER A 236 -26.84 1.30 30.50
CA SER A 236 -27.10 2.66 30.98
C SER A 236 -26.19 3.67 30.29
N PHE A 237 -26.60 4.94 30.26
CA PHE A 237 -25.78 6.01 29.68
C PHE A 237 -24.41 6.12 30.36
N ASP A 238 -24.35 6.06 31.68
CA ASP A 238 -23.09 6.11 32.44
C ASP A 238 -22.20 4.92 32.13
N GLY A 239 -22.77 3.73 32.04
CA GLY A 239 -22.06 2.52 31.64
C GLY A 239 -21.51 2.63 30.21
N PHE A 240 -22.27 3.20 29.29
CA PHE A 240 -21.83 3.48 27.93
C PHE A 240 -20.64 4.46 27.91
N GLN A 241 -20.71 5.57 28.63
CA GLN A 241 -19.62 6.54 28.72
C GLN A 241 -18.36 5.91 29.34
N GLN A 242 -18.52 5.13 30.41
CA GLN A 242 -17.39 4.44 31.06
C GLN A 242 -16.70 3.48 30.11
N ARG A 243 -17.44 2.67 29.32
CA ARG A 243 -16.84 1.74 28.34
C ARG A 243 -16.13 2.48 27.22
N ARG A 244 -16.68 3.58 26.69
CA ARG A 244 -16.04 4.42 25.69
C ARG A 244 -14.72 5.03 26.18
N HIS A 245 -14.60 5.37 27.47
CA HIS A 245 -13.35 5.87 28.04
C HIS A 245 -12.24 4.79 28.05
N GLN A 246 -12.60 3.52 28.05
CA GLN A 246 -11.64 2.41 28.05
C GLN A 246 -11.07 2.14 26.65
N GLY A 247 -11.75 2.52 25.57
CA GLY A 247 -11.33 2.28 24.18
C GLY A 247 -12.47 1.73 23.34
N ILE A 248 -12.14 0.95 22.29
CA ILE A 248 -13.14 0.31 21.44
C ILE A 248 -13.86 -0.81 22.17
N ALA A 249 -15.12 -1.09 21.76
CA ALA A 249 -15.98 -2.06 22.45
C ALA A 249 -15.45 -3.50 22.37
N LYS A 250 -15.05 -3.96 21.20
CA LYS A 250 -14.61 -5.35 20.94
C LYS A 250 -13.60 -5.41 19.80
N GLY A 251 -12.86 -6.50 19.75
CA GLY A 251 -12.06 -6.87 18.59
C GLY A 251 -10.87 -5.96 18.30
N ILE A 252 -10.73 -5.61 17.03
CA ILE A 252 -9.67 -4.76 16.46
C ILE A 252 -10.33 -3.71 15.55
N ALA A 253 -9.83 -2.48 15.60
CA ALA A 253 -10.21 -1.41 14.68
C ALA A 253 -8.98 -0.82 13.99
N LEU A 254 -9.07 -0.65 12.67
CA LEU A 254 -8.09 0.05 11.85
C LEU A 254 -8.75 1.27 11.21
N GLY A 255 -8.12 2.41 11.35
CA GLY A 255 -8.47 3.65 10.65
C GLY A 255 -7.38 4.03 9.66
N SER A 256 -7.77 4.57 8.51
CA SER A 256 -6.82 4.92 7.44
C SER A 256 -5.97 6.15 7.75
N ALA A 257 -6.40 7.02 8.64
CA ALA A 257 -5.71 8.26 8.97
C ALA A 257 -5.97 8.67 10.43
N SER A 258 -5.08 9.46 11.02
CA SER A 258 -5.27 10.05 12.34
C SER A 258 -6.31 11.17 12.31
N ARG A 259 -6.70 11.66 13.51
CA ARG A 259 -7.77 12.67 13.67
C ARG A 259 -7.56 13.97 12.86
N ASN A 260 -6.31 14.35 12.61
CA ASN A 260 -5.95 15.61 11.94
C ASN A 260 -5.43 15.39 10.52
N GLU A 261 -5.50 14.18 10.02
CA GLU A 261 -5.03 13.79 8.71
C GLU A 261 -6.18 13.37 7.80
N THR A 262 -5.90 13.32 6.52
CA THR A 262 -6.88 12.92 5.51
C THR A 262 -6.43 11.65 4.81
N ALA A 263 -7.39 10.76 4.52
CA ALA A 263 -7.14 9.54 3.73
C ALA A 263 -7.17 9.86 2.24
N LEU A 264 -6.24 9.27 1.50
CA LEU A 264 -6.09 9.49 0.08
C LEU A 264 -6.90 8.50 -0.75
N ASP A 265 -7.61 9.03 -1.73
CA ASP A 265 -8.20 8.30 -2.86
C ASP A 265 -7.24 8.41 -4.05
N MET A 266 -6.32 7.45 -4.18
CA MET A 266 -5.21 7.52 -5.12
C MET A 266 -5.58 7.03 -6.52
N ALA A 267 -5.06 7.73 -7.53
CA ALA A 267 -5.07 7.26 -8.91
C ALA A 267 -3.90 6.30 -9.14
N PHE A 268 -4.20 5.12 -9.65
CA PHE A 268 -3.25 4.16 -10.20
C PHE A 268 -3.43 4.08 -11.71
N ASN A 269 -2.53 3.40 -12.40
CA ASN A 269 -2.66 3.22 -13.84
C ASN A 269 -3.89 2.36 -14.19
N GLY A 270 -4.97 3.01 -14.56
CA GLY A 270 -6.23 2.40 -15.00
C GLY A 270 -7.30 2.21 -13.93
N PHE A 271 -7.09 2.62 -12.66
CA PHE A 271 -8.10 2.57 -11.60
C PHE A 271 -7.80 3.55 -10.45
N TYR A 272 -8.73 3.67 -9.51
CA TYR A 272 -8.56 4.40 -8.26
C TYR A 272 -8.77 3.44 -7.09
N ALA A 273 -8.07 3.68 -5.98
CA ALA A 273 -8.26 2.96 -4.72
C ALA A 273 -7.82 3.83 -3.53
N GLY A 274 -8.30 3.54 -2.34
CA GLY A 274 -7.72 4.10 -1.12
C GLY A 274 -6.29 3.66 -0.93
N ALA A 275 -5.38 4.61 -0.68
CA ALA A 275 -3.98 4.29 -0.41
C ALA A 275 -3.84 3.26 0.72
N PHE A 276 -4.59 3.46 1.79
CA PHE A 276 -4.61 2.56 2.95
C PHE A 276 -5.14 1.17 2.60
N THR A 277 -6.33 1.07 1.99
CA THR A 277 -6.95 -0.23 1.67
C THR A 277 -6.12 -1.01 0.67
N TYR A 278 -5.59 -0.35 -0.37
CA TYR A 278 -4.73 -1.02 -1.35
C TYR A 278 -3.45 -1.61 -0.70
N LEU A 279 -2.77 -0.82 0.15
CA LEU A 279 -1.54 -1.27 0.82
C LEU A 279 -1.82 -2.33 1.88
N LEU A 280 -2.92 -2.23 2.62
CA LEU A 280 -3.38 -3.25 3.55
C LEU A 280 -3.63 -4.59 2.86
N THR A 281 -4.44 -4.58 1.80
CA THR A 281 -4.79 -5.80 1.07
C THR A 281 -3.60 -6.41 0.39
N ARG A 282 -2.76 -5.61 -0.28
CA ARG A 282 -1.50 -6.08 -0.87
C ARG A 282 -0.60 -6.75 0.17
N TYR A 283 -0.40 -6.11 1.33
CA TYR A 283 0.41 -6.68 2.41
C TYR A 283 -0.16 -8.02 2.89
N LEU A 284 -1.47 -8.11 3.08
CA LEU A 284 -2.13 -9.34 3.52
C LEU A 284 -2.13 -10.46 2.46
N TRP A 285 -2.10 -10.14 1.17
CA TRP A 285 -1.87 -11.12 0.10
C TRP A 285 -0.51 -11.80 0.22
N GLN A 286 0.51 -11.05 0.61
CA GLN A 286 1.90 -11.51 0.71
C GLN A 286 2.26 -12.02 2.12
N LEU A 287 1.35 -11.96 3.09
CA LEU A 287 1.62 -12.31 4.47
C LEU A 287 1.72 -13.83 4.65
N PRO A 288 2.79 -14.37 5.27
CA PRO A 288 2.79 -15.73 5.76
C PRO A 288 1.79 -15.90 6.90
N SER A 289 1.34 -17.14 7.13
CA SER A 289 0.33 -17.47 8.13
C SER A 289 0.68 -16.95 9.54
N SER A 290 -0.31 -16.52 10.29
CA SER A 290 -0.24 -16.21 11.74
C SER A 290 0.55 -14.95 12.17
N THR A 291 0.70 -13.95 11.31
CA THR A 291 1.33 -12.67 11.72
C THR A 291 0.40 -11.89 12.66
N PRO A 292 0.88 -11.42 13.82
CA PRO A 292 0.10 -10.59 14.74
C PRO A 292 -0.40 -9.29 14.10
N ALA A 293 -1.58 -8.83 14.49
CA ALA A 293 -2.18 -7.59 14.00
C ALA A 293 -1.29 -6.36 14.25
N SER A 294 -0.58 -6.32 15.37
CA SER A 294 0.39 -5.26 15.68
C SER A 294 1.55 -5.19 14.69
N VAL A 295 2.01 -6.32 14.15
CA VAL A 295 3.06 -6.37 13.11
C VAL A 295 2.50 -5.91 11.76
N VAL A 296 1.26 -6.32 11.42
CA VAL A 296 0.55 -5.82 10.23
C VAL A 296 0.45 -4.30 10.29
N GLN A 297 0.01 -3.77 11.42
CA GLN A 297 -0.10 -2.33 11.66
C GLN A 297 1.23 -1.60 11.45
N ALA A 298 2.31 -2.05 12.10
CA ALA A 298 3.61 -1.40 12.00
C ALA A 298 4.12 -1.31 10.55
N ASN A 299 3.84 -2.32 9.73
CA ASN A 299 4.18 -2.32 8.31
C ASN A 299 3.24 -1.41 7.49
N LEU A 300 1.96 -1.42 7.82
CA LEU A 300 0.95 -0.61 7.16
C LEU A 300 1.17 0.88 7.40
N ILE A 301 1.46 1.29 8.65
CA ILE A 301 1.80 2.67 8.97
C ILE A 301 2.95 3.15 8.09
N ARG A 302 4.03 2.38 8.00
CA ARG A 302 5.20 2.76 7.18
C ARG A 302 4.89 2.86 5.70
N SER A 303 4.23 1.85 5.14
CA SER A 303 3.94 1.81 3.71
C SER A 303 2.92 2.89 3.31
N THR A 304 1.88 3.12 4.14
CA THR A 304 0.88 4.17 3.89
C THR A 304 1.49 5.55 4.05
N ALA A 305 2.24 5.80 5.12
CA ALA A 305 2.94 7.07 5.30
C ALA A 305 3.96 7.33 4.18
N ALA A 306 4.66 6.30 3.69
CA ALA A 306 5.56 6.43 2.55
C ALA A 306 4.82 6.76 1.26
N ALA A 307 3.72 6.07 0.95
CA ALA A 307 2.90 6.34 -0.22
C ALA A 307 2.25 7.72 -0.16
N ALA A 308 1.70 8.11 0.99
CA ALA A 308 1.13 9.42 1.22
C ALA A 308 2.17 10.54 1.07
N ARG A 309 3.38 10.34 1.60
CA ARG A 309 4.50 11.29 1.43
C ARG A 309 4.97 11.40 -0.01
N GLN A 310 4.88 10.36 -0.83
CA GLN A 310 5.14 10.47 -2.27
C GLN A 310 4.14 11.40 -2.95
N GLN A 311 2.97 11.57 -2.35
CA GLN A 311 1.94 12.55 -2.72
C GLN A 311 1.95 13.78 -1.80
N ASP A 312 2.97 13.89 -0.92
CA ASP A 312 3.15 14.94 0.11
C ASP A 312 1.95 15.14 1.01
N HIS A 313 1.41 14.05 1.44
CA HIS A 313 0.28 14.01 2.32
C HIS A 313 0.64 13.30 3.62
N GLY A 314 0.20 13.85 4.74
CA GLY A 314 0.26 13.16 6.02
C GLY A 314 -0.87 12.16 6.10
N GLN A 315 -0.54 10.87 6.16
CA GLN A 315 -1.53 9.83 6.41
C GLN A 315 -0.87 8.73 7.25
N VAL A 316 -1.27 8.67 8.53
CA VAL A 316 -0.78 7.69 9.49
C VAL A 316 -1.95 6.81 9.95
N PRO A 317 -2.04 5.56 9.46
CA PRO A 317 -3.07 4.64 9.89
C PRO A 317 -3.11 4.43 11.39
N GLN A 318 -4.30 4.33 11.94
CA GLN A 318 -4.56 4.11 13.36
C GLN A 318 -4.94 2.66 13.61
N PHE A 319 -4.64 2.18 14.81
CA PHE A 319 -4.96 0.84 15.25
C PHE A 319 -5.39 0.86 16.71
N GLU A 320 -6.46 0.18 17.00
CA GLU A 320 -6.93 -0.04 18.36
C GLU A 320 -7.33 -1.51 18.54
N ALA A 321 -6.97 -2.09 19.69
CA ALA A 321 -7.46 -3.39 20.14
C ALA A 321 -8.31 -3.19 21.39
N ALA A 322 -9.32 -4.01 21.59
CA ALA A 322 -10.15 -3.95 22.78
C ALA A 322 -9.29 -4.09 24.05
N PRO A 323 -9.46 -3.22 25.05
CA PRO A 323 -8.60 -3.14 26.22
C PRO A 323 -8.51 -4.49 26.98
N GLY A 324 -7.29 -4.93 27.26
CA GLY A 324 -7.03 -6.16 28.00
C GLY A 324 -7.34 -7.47 27.25
N SER A 325 -7.74 -7.40 25.97
CA SER A 325 -8.11 -8.57 25.17
C SER A 325 -6.91 -9.35 24.63
N GLY A 326 -5.73 -8.73 24.51
CA GLY A 326 -4.56 -9.29 23.82
C GLY A 326 -4.77 -9.50 22.31
N ASN A 327 -5.76 -8.85 21.70
CA ASN A 327 -6.11 -9.01 20.29
C ASN A 327 -5.01 -8.48 19.37
N GLU A 328 -4.17 -7.56 19.81
CA GLU A 328 -2.99 -7.07 19.11
C GLU A 328 -1.98 -8.17 18.77
N HIS A 329 -2.01 -9.28 19.51
CA HIS A 329 -1.15 -10.45 19.30
C HIS A 329 -1.81 -11.55 18.45
N LYS A 330 -3.09 -11.40 18.12
CA LYS A 330 -3.82 -12.32 17.23
C LYS A 330 -3.68 -11.91 15.76
N PRO A 331 -3.95 -12.81 14.80
CA PRO A 331 -4.07 -12.44 13.39
C PRO A 331 -5.13 -11.36 13.17
N LEU A 332 -4.91 -10.46 12.20
CA LEU A 332 -5.79 -9.30 11.97
C LEU A 332 -7.27 -9.66 11.81
N TYR A 333 -7.58 -10.73 11.08
CA TYR A 333 -8.96 -11.22 10.93
C TYR A 333 -9.28 -12.39 11.86
N PHE A 334 -8.54 -12.56 12.96
CA PHE A 334 -8.70 -13.65 13.94
C PHE A 334 -8.53 -15.07 13.35
N VAL A 335 -8.26 -15.16 12.06
CA VAL A 335 -7.94 -16.39 11.33
C VAL A 335 -6.67 -16.18 10.53
N GLY A 336 -5.85 -17.22 10.44
CA GLY A 336 -4.70 -17.21 9.54
C GLY A 336 -5.15 -17.35 8.07
N PRO A 337 -4.27 -16.97 7.12
CA PRO A 337 -4.50 -17.28 5.72
C PRO A 337 -4.62 -18.79 5.52
N VAL A 338 -5.60 -19.20 4.71
CA VAL A 338 -5.84 -20.63 4.38
C VAL A 338 -5.08 -21.07 3.14
N SER A 339 -4.45 -20.14 2.43
CA SER A 339 -3.75 -20.34 1.17
C SER A 339 -2.33 -19.74 1.24
N PRO A 340 -1.38 -20.19 0.39
CA PRO A 340 -0.03 -19.64 0.35
C PRO A 340 0.00 -18.18 -0.10
N THR A 341 1.14 -17.51 0.10
CA THR A 341 1.37 -16.14 -0.38
C THR A 341 1.27 -16.09 -1.90
N ALA A 342 0.61 -15.07 -2.42
CA ALA A 342 0.41 -14.84 -3.84
C ALA A 342 0.23 -13.35 -4.13
N GLU A 343 0.32 -12.97 -5.39
CA GLU A 343 0.05 -11.61 -5.85
C GLU A 343 -1.24 -11.50 -6.65
N ALA A 344 -1.76 -12.64 -7.17
CA ALA A 344 -2.97 -12.66 -7.97
C ALA A 344 -3.74 -13.97 -7.80
N VAL A 345 -4.95 -14.00 -8.33
CA VAL A 345 -5.84 -15.17 -8.31
C VAL A 345 -6.62 -15.30 -9.63
N ILE A 346 -6.78 -16.51 -10.13
CA ILE A 346 -7.60 -16.79 -11.31
C ILE A 346 -9.07 -16.58 -10.97
N THR A 347 -9.74 -15.68 -11.70
CA THR A 347 -11.17 -15.38 -11.53
C THR A 347 -12.03 -16.12 -12.53
N ASN A 348 -11.55 -16.29 -13.77
CA ASN A 348 -12.33 -16.94 -14.82
C ASN A 348 -11.41 -17.63 -15.85
N ILE A 349 -11.96 -18.65 -16.52
CA ILE A 349 -11.28 -19.40 -17.58
C ILE A 349 -12.24 -19.59 -18.75
N THR A 350 -11.85 -19.06 -19.91
CA THR A 350 -12.62 -19.16 -21.14
C THR A 350 -11.88 -20.05 -22.15
N ARG A 351 -12.52 -21.12 -22.63
CA ARG A 351 -11.99 -21.94 -23.71
C ARG A 351 -12.27 -21.28 -25.05
N THR A 352 -11.21 -21.04 -25.81
CA THR A 352 -11.30 -20.48 -27.17
C THR A 352 -10.72 -21.47 -28.16
N SER A 353 -10.94 -21.23 -29.46
CA SER A 353 -10.31 -22.02 -30.55
C SER A 353 -8.78 -21.92 -30.55
N ALA A 354 -8.21 -20.90 -29.92
CA ALA A 354 -6.78 -20.66 -29.81
C ALA A 354 -6.19 -21.15 -28.45
N GLY A 355 -6.96 -21.92 -27.65
CA GLY A 355 -6.58 -22.42 -26.34
C GLY A 355 -7.33 -21.71 -25.20
N ASN A 356 -6.94 -22.01 -23.96
CA ASN A 356 -7.53 -21.40 -22.77
C ASN A 356 -7.07 -19.93 -22.64
N GLN A 357 -8.02 -19.05 -22.37
CA GLN A 357 -7.78 -17.68 -21.93
C GLN A 357 -8.14 -17.59 -20.44
N VAL A 358 -7.25 -17.02 -19.65
CA VAL A 358 -7.37 -16.93 -18.20
C VAL A 358 -7.55 -15.47 -17.81
N GLU A 359 -8.58 -15.17 -17.05
CA GLU A 359 -8.77 -13.88 -16.40
C GLU A 359 -8.35 -14.00 -14.94
N PHE A 360 -7.61 -13.03 -14.43
CA PHE A 360 -7.11 -13.06 -13.07
C PHE A 360 -7.03 -11.67 -12.44
N TRP A 361 -7.22 -11.66 -11.11
CA TRP A 361 -7.23 -10.46 -10.28
C TRP A 361 -5.85 -10.20 -9.67
N LEU A 362 -5.37 -8.97 -9.78
CA LEU A 362 -4.02 -8.54 -9.41
C LEU A 362 -3.98 -7.79 -8.05
N GLY A 363 -4.75 -8.20 -7.05
CA GLY A 363 -4.89 -7.47 -5.79
C GLY A 363 -3.64 -7.43 -4.90
N GLY A 364 -2.67 -8.31 -5.11
CA GLY A 364 -1.44 -8.40 -4.32
C GLY A 364 -0.20 -7.81 -4.99
N VAL A 365 -0.28 -7.33 -6.25
CA VAL A 365 0.86 -6.77 -6.98
C VAL A 365 1.24 -5.37 -6.46
N SER A 366 2.44 -4.91 -6.81
CA SER A 366 2.90 -3.60 -6.39
C SER A 366 2.29 -2.46 -7.21
N PRO A 367 2.16 -1.22 -6.66
CA PRO A 367 1.74 -0.05 -7.43
C PRO A 367 2.61 0.17 -8.66
N GLN A 368 3.89 -0.08 -8.56
CA GLN A 368 4.86 0.15 -9.64
C GLN A 368 4.75 -0.92 -10.74
N TYR A 369 4.38 -2.16 -10.38
CA TYR A 369 3.97 -3.14 -11.38
C TYR A 369 2.83 -2.59 -12.25
N LEU A 370 1.87 -1.94 -11.62
CA LEU A 370 0.71 -1.37 -12.29
C LEU A 370 1.05 -0.15 -13.17
N GLU A 371 2.18 0.52 -12.93
CA GLU A 371 2.66 1.61 -13.79
C GLU A 371 3.26 1.12 -15.12
N THR A 372 3.63 -0.16 -15.22
CA THR A 372 4.09 -0.78 -16.46
C THR A 372 2.90 -1.28 -17.28
N PRO A 373 3.00 -1.43 -18.62
CA PRO A 373 1.97 -2.07 -19.41
C PRO A 373 1.63 -3.48 -18.95
N GLY A 374 2.59 -4.17 -18.31
CA GLY A 374 2.43 -5.51 -17.74
C GLY A 374 2.34 -6.62 -18.79
N ASP A 375 2.38 -6.28 -20.08
CA ASP A 375 2.38 -7.26 -21.15
C ASP A 375 3.61 -8.16 -21.02
N ASN A 376 3.40 -9.47 -21.19
CA ASN A 376 4.42 -10.52 -21.02
C ASN A 376 4.93 -10.75 -19.58
N ALA A 377 4.32 -10.19 -18.54
CA ALA A 377 4.60 -10.61 -17.18
C ALA A 377 4.22 -12.09 -16.99
N ILE A 378 5.04 -12.83 -16.24
CA ILE A 378 4.86 -14.26 -16.02
C ILE A 378 4.48 -14.52 -14.57
N PHE A 379 3.42 -15.28 -14.40
CA PHE A 379 2.94 -15.73 -13.11
C PHE A 379 3.04 -17.27 -13.02
N THR A 380 3.59 -17.76 -11.93
CA THR A 380 3.54 -19.17 -11.57
C THR A 380 2.18 -19.50 -10.98
N VAL A 381 1.51 -20.49 -11.53
CA VAL A 381 0.23 -21.01 -11.01
C VAL A 381 0.51 -21.94 -9.84
N LEU A 382 -0.19 -21.72 -8.74
CA LEU A 382 -0.09 -22.52 -7.53
C LEU A 382 -1.38 -23.32 -7.31
N ASP A 383 -1.27 -24.64 -7.23
CA ASP A 383 -2.31 -25.52 -6.72
C ASP A 383 -1.94 -25.97 -5.31
N ASN A 384 -2.73 -25.56 -4.30
CA ASN A 384 -2.43 -25.82 -2.88
C ASN A 384 -0.98 -25.45 -2.48
N GLY A 385 -0.42 -24.40 -3.09
CA GLY A 385 0.94 -23.93 -2.83
C GLY A 385 2.03 -24.61 -3.66
N VAL A 386 1.69 -25.61 -4.45
CA VAL A 386 2.63 -26.33 -5.34
C VAL A 386 2.58 -25.68 -6.72
N PRO A 387 3.73 -25.29 -7.31
CA PRO A 387 3.79 -24.82 -8.69
C PRO A 387 3.33 -25.89 -9.67
N VAL A 388 2.33 -25.57 -10.51
CA VAL A 388 1.77 -26.51 -11.51
C VAL A 388 1.92 -26.04 -12.95
N GLY A 389 2.37 -24.80 -13.16
CA GLY A 389 2.60 -24.23 -14.48
C GLY A 389 2.70 -22.72 -14.44
N GLU A 390 2.62 -22.08 -15.59
CA GLU A 390 2.82 -20.65 -15.74
C GLU A 390 1.78 -20.02 -16.67
N ILE A 391 1.46 -18.74 -16.40
CA ILE A 391 0.59 -17.90 -17.22
C ILE A 391 1.37 -16.68 -17.66
N VAL A 392 1.32 -16.35 -18.96
CA VAL A 392 1.81 -15.10 -19.51
C VAL A 392 0.66 -14.10 -19.59
N GLN A 393 0.81 -12.95 -18.98
CA GLN A 393 -0.16 -11.85 -19.10
C GLN A 393 -0.13 -11.27 -20.51
N ALA A 394 -1.31 -11.15 -21.12
CA ALA A 394 -1.47 -10.60 -22.48
C ALA A 394 -2.00 -9.16 -22.46
N SER A 395 -2.80 -8.81 -21.46
CA SER A 395 -3.37 -7.47 -21.31
C SER A 395 -3.87 -7.23 -19.89
N ARG A 396 -4.15 -5.99 -19.56
CA ARG A 396 -4.67 -5.57 -18.25
C ARG A 396 -5.60 -4.35 -18.38
N THR A 397 -6.64 -4.34 -17.57
CA THR A 397 -7.50 -3.17 -17.34
C THR A 397 -7.70 -3.02 -15.84
N GLY A 398 -7.14 -1.99 -15.24
CA GLY A 398 -7.13 -1.81 -13.79
C GLY A 398 -6.43 -2.99 -13.10
N LEU A 399 -7.09 -3.64 -12.17
CA LEU A 399 -6.61 -4.83 -11.46
C LEU A 399 -7.01 -6.16 -12.12
N LEU A 400 -7.73 -6.11 -13.22
CA LEU A 400 -8.15 -7.31 -13.94
C LEU A 400 -7.24 -7.54 -15.16
N ALA A 401 -6.57 -8.69 -15.19
CA ALA A 401 -5.66 -9.08 -16.25
C ALA A 401 -6.18 -10.29 -17.02
N ASN A 402 -5.76 -10.38 -18.28
CA ASN A 402 -5.97 -11.53 -19.14
C ASN A 402 -4.63 -12.12 -19.54
N GLY A 403 -4.56 -13.45 -19.57
CA GLY A 403 -3.35 -14.16 -19.94
C GLY A 403 -3.61 -15.52 -20.59
N LYS A 404 -2.51 -16.15 -21.00
CA LYS A 404 -2.52 -17.48 -21.62
C LYS A 404 -1.64 -18.43 -20.82
N PRO A 405 -2.12 -19.67 -20.57
CA PRO A 405 -1.29 -20.68 -19.93
C PRO A 405 -0.15 -21.10 -20.87
N MET A 406 0.99 -21.41 -20.27
CA MET A 406 2.15 -21.96 -20.97
C MET A 406 2.09 -23.48 -20.90
N GLY A 407 1.63 -24.09 -21.99
CA GLY A 407 1.41 -25.54 -22.07
C GLY A 407 0.04 -25.97 -21.53
N ASP A 408 -0.18 -27.27 -21.55
CA ASP A 408 -1.40 -27.91 -21.05
C ASP A 408 -1.34 -28.06 -19.53
N MET A 409 -2.25 -27.41 -18.83
CA MET A 409 -2.42 -27.55 -17.39
C MET A 409 -3.89 -27.49 -17.00
N ALA A 410 -4.24 -28.17 -15.93
CA ALA A 410 -5.58 -28.10 -15.35
C ALA A 410 -5.71 -26.81 -14.53
N LEU A 411 -6.50 -25.87 -15.03
CA LEU A 411 -6.73 -24.58 -14.37
C LEU A 411 -8.15 -24.52 -13.80
N GLN A 412 -8.29 -23.86 -12.65
CA GLN A 412 -9.58 -23.60 -12.01
C GLN A 412 -9.61 -22.16 -11.44
N PRO A 413 -10.77 -21.50 -11.42
CA PRO A 413 -10.95 -20.27 -10.65
C PRO A 413 -10.61 -20.51 -9.17
N GLY A 414 -9.98 -19.53 -8.53
CA GLY A 414 -9.46 -19.62 -7.17
C GLY A 414 -8.00 -20.11 -7.07
N MET A 415 -7.40 -20.63 -8.13
CA MET A 415 -5.96 -20.91 -8.14
C MET A 415 -5.17 -19.62 -8.02
N LEU A 416 -4.14 -19.67 -7.17
CA LEU A 416 -3.31 -18.51 -6.88
C LEU A 416 -2.18 -18.35 -7.88
N LEU A 417 -1.79 -17.11 -8.10
CA LEU A 417 -0.73 -16.74 -9.02
C LEU A 417 0.36 -15.98 -8.26
N ARG A 418 1.59 -16.47 -8.39
CA ARG A 418 2.79 -15.81 -7.86
C ARG A 418 3.55 -15.16 -9.00
N GLU A 419 3.87 -13.90 -8.83
CA GLU A 419 4.69 -13.17 -9.77
C GLU A 419 6.09 -13.80 -9.88
N LYS A 420 6.50 -14.19 -11.10
CA LYS A 420 7.80 -14.81 -11.37
C LYS A 420 8.74 -13.87 -12.09
N LEU A 421 8.28 -13.28 -13.17
CA LEU A 421 9.07 -12.38 -13.99
C LEU A 421 8.25 -11.12 -14.30
N VAL A 422 8.86 -9.97 -14.02
CA VAL A 422 8.31 -8.64 -14.33
C VAL A 422 9.14 -7.96 -15.38
N GLY A 423 8.50 -7.32 -16.33
CA GLY A 423 9.15 -6.41 -17.27
C GLY A 423 9.12 -4.98 -16.73
N LEU A 424 10.26 -4.40 -16.41
CA LEU A 424 10.37 -2.96 -16.16
C LEU A 424 10.73 -2.24 -17.46
N PRO A 425 10.14 -1.05 -17.73
CA PRO A 425 10.56 -0.26 -18.88
C PRO A 425 12.06 0.03 -18.84
N SER A 426 12.80 -0.28 -19.89
CA SER A 426 14.22 0.08 -19.99
C SER A 426 14.40 1.60 -20.06
N ASN A 427 13.36 2.30 -20.48
CA ASN A 427 13.32 3.75 -20.60
C ASN A 427 12.19 4.35 -19.74
N PRO A 428 12.28 4.26 -18.39
CA PRO A 428 11.28 4.88 -17.53
C PRO A 428 11.23 6.38 -17.74
N VAL A 429 10.03 6.94 -17.62
CA VAL A 429 9.71 8.32 -17.99
C VAL A 429 9.20 9.07 -16.77
N LEU A 430 9.73 10.26 -16.53
CA LEU A 430 9.27 11.21 -15.52
C LEU A 430 8.05 11.98 -16.07
N LYS A 431 6.91 11.87 -15.39
CA LYS A 431 5.66 12.56 -15.79
C LYS A 431 5.58 13.93 -15.12
N ILE A 432 5.63 15.01 -15.89
CA ILE A 432 5.60 16.38 -15.35
C ILE A 432 4.37 17.14 -15.85
N GLY A 433 3.55 17.61 -14.92
CA GLY A 433 2.48 18.55 -15.20
C GLY A 433 3.00 19.97 -15.29
N VAL A 434 2.59 20.71 -16.31
CA VAL A 434 2.91 22.14 -16.45
C VAL A 434 1.71 22.93 -15.99
N ASP A 435 1.88 23.65 -14.89
CA ASP A 435 0.81 24.36 -14.21
C ASP A 435 0.36 25.64 -14.94
N ARG A 436 -0.91 25.97 -14.80
CA ARG A 436 -1.54 27.14 -15.44
C ARG A 436 -0.97 28.48 -14.93
N SER A 437 -0.32 28.50 -13.77
CA SER A 437 0.36 29.68 -13.22
C SER A 437 1.49 30.21 -14.12
N LEU A 438 1.99 29.40 -15.08
CA LEU A 438 2.96 29.82 -16.09
C LEU A 438 2.33 30.60 -17.26
N GLY A 439 1.00 30.71 -17.34
CA GLY A 439 0.28 31.52 -18.32
C GLY A 439 0.64 31.17 -19.77
N ASN A 440 1.12 32.14 -20.55
CA ASN A 440 1.50 31.94 -21.94
C ASN A 440 2.79 31.14 -22.15
N GLU A 441 3.56 30.84 -21.11
CA GLU A 441 4.77 30.05 -21.19
C GLU A 441 4.49 28.51 -21.12
N VAL A 442 3.26 28.06 -20.87
CA VAL A 442 2.90 26.64 -20.70
C VAL A 442 3.37 25.80 -21.89
N SER A 443 3.02 26.16 -23.13
CA SER A 443 3.39 25.38 -24.31
C SER A 443 4.90 25.29 -24.54
N ALA A 444 5.60 26.41 -24.34
CA ALA A 444 7.06 26.45 -24.41
C ALA A 444 7.74 25.60 -23.36
N THR A 445 7.18 25.58 -22.14
CA THR A 445 7.66 24.78 -21.03
C THR A 445 7.47 23.27 -21.29
N VAL A 446 6.31 22.87 -21.80
CA VAL A 446 6.05 21.47 -22.22
C VAL A 446 7.09 21.01 -23.25
N SER A 447 7.36 21.84 -24.28
CA SER A 447 8.34 21.53 -25.30
C SER A 447 9.76 21.43 -24.74
N ALA A 448 10.15 22.36 -23.87
CA ALA A 448 11.48 22.38 -23.22
C ALA A 448 11.69 21.16 -22.32
N LEU A 449 10.69 20.78 -21.53
CA LEU A 449 10.75 19.59 -20.65
C LEU A 449 10.89 18.31 -21.48
N ASN A 450 10.07 18.13 -22.52
CA ASN A 450 10.14 16.94 -23.37
C ASN A 450 11.49 16.80 -24.09
N GLN A 451 12.24 17.89 -24.25
CA GLN A 451 13.59 17.90 -24.81
C GLN A 451 14.71 17.85 -23.75
N ALA A 452 14.39 18.07 -22.48
CA ALA A 452 15.41 18.26 -21.44
C ALA A 452 16.29 17.02 -21.22
N LEU A 453 15.72 15.81 -21.28
CA LEU A 453 16.40 14.53 -21.08
C LEU A 453 16.20 13.59 -22.27
N LEU A 454 16.64 14.02 -23.46
CA LEU A 454 16.66 13.15 -24.63
C LEU A 454 17.79 12.11 -24.47
N SER A 455 17.47 10.84 -24.76
CA SER A 455 18.47 9.77 -24.87
C SER A 455 19.32 9.93 -26.14
N GLN A 456 20.39 9.14 -26.29
CA GLN A 456 21.18 9.11 -27.52
C GLN A 456 20.36 8.69 -28.75
N THR A 457 19.24 7.99 -28.55
CA THR A 457 18.28 7.58 -29.59
C THR A 457 17.13 8.58 -29.78
N ASN A 458 17.25 9.81 -29.24
CA ASN A 458 16.22 10.85 -29.26
C ASN A 458 14.89 10.48 -28.60
N ILE A 459 14.87 9.50 -27.71
CA ILE A 459 13.69 9.16 -26.89
C ILE A 459 13.66 10.06 -25.66
N SER A 460 12.60 10.80 -25.46
CA SER A 460 12.43 11.65 -24.28
C SER A 460 12.23 10.81 -23.02
N ARG A 461 13.02 11.13 -21.98
CA ARG A 461 12.87 10.54 -20.62
C ARG A 461 11.92 11.36 -19.73
N ILE A 462 11.28 12.39 -20.29
CA ILE A 462 10.25 13.20 -19.64
C ILE A 462 9.02 13.22 -20.53
N LYS A 463 7.85 12.96 -19.91
CA LYS A 463 6.54 13.17 -20.54
C LYS A 463 5.86 14.35 -19.85
N ALA A 464 6.00 15.52 -20.45
CA ALA A 464 5.38 16.74 -19.95
C ALA A 464 4.11 17.09 -20.73
N GLN A 465 3.10 17.57 -20.01
CA GLN A 465 1.87 18.12 -20.59
C GLN A 465 1.27 19.18 -19.67
N ALA A 466 0.39 20.02 -20.19
CA ALA A 466 -0.39 20.94 -19.37
C ALA A 466 -1.25 20.15 -18.36
N VAL A 467 -1.37 20.68 -17.15
CA VAL A 467 -2.18 20.05 -16.10
C VAL A 467 -3.63 19.94 -16.54
N ASN A 468 -4.19 18.74 -16.41
CA ASN A 468 -5.59 18.42 -16.61
C ASN A 468 -6.06 17.44 -15.51
N ASP A 469 -7.37 17.37 -15.28
CA ASP A 469 -7.96 16.60 -14.18
C ASP A 469 -7.90 15.06 -14.39
N ALA A 470 -7.43 14.59 -15.54
CA ALA A 470 -7.44 13.18 -15.91
C ALA A 470 -6.08 12.48 -15.80
N THR A 471 -4.98 13.22 -15.62
CA THR A 471 -3.62 12.67 -15.68
C THR A 471 -2.90 12.81 -14.36
N ALA A 472 -2.37 11.69 -13.85
CA ALA A 472 -1.47 11.69 -12.70
C ALA A 472 -0.06 12.12 -13.15
N PHE A 473 0.57 13.01 -12.37
CA PHE A 473 1.93 13.50 -12.57
C PHE A 473 2.81 13.13 -11.39
N ASP A 474 4.09 12.90 -11.63
CA ASP A 474 5.09 12.72 -10.58
C ASP A 474 5.44 14.08 -9.93
N PHE A 475 5.49 15.14 -10.73
CA PHE A 475 5.75 16.51 -10.28
C PHE A 475 4.98 17.52 -11.13
N LEU A 476 4.76 18.71 -10.56
CA LEU A 476 4.29 19.88 -11.30
C LEU A 476 5.42 20.89 -11.43
N ILE A 477 5.46 21.62 -12.52
CA ILE A 477 6.28 22.84 -12.64
C ILE A 477 5.32 24.04 -12.70
N GLY A 478 5.49 24.97 -11.78
CA GLY A 478 4.59 26.11 -11.63
C GLY A 478 5.28 27.34 -11.07
N ARG A 479 4.61 28.47 -11.19
CA ARG A 479 5.02 29.74 -10.61
C ARG A 479 4.30 29.94 -9.29
N MET A 480 5.03 30.19 -8.21
CA MET A 480 4.46 30.45 -6.89
C MET A 480 3.55 31.68 -6.96
N THR A 481 2.27 31.51 -6.62
CA THR A 481 1.30 32.59 -6.52
C THR A 481 1.18 33.09 -5.07
N ASP A 482 0.57 34.26 -4.87
CA ASP A 482 0.28 34.75 -3.50
C ASP A 482 -0.64 33.80 -2.74
N ALA A 483 -1.63 33.22 -3.45
CA ALA A 483 -2.57 32.29 -2.85
C ALA A 483 -1.86 31.01 -2.39
N ASP A 484 -1.01 30.40 -3.26
CA ASP A 484 -0.25 29.21 -2.92
C ASP A 484 0.70 29.45 -1.75
N ALA A 485 1.40 30.60 -1.76
CA ALA A 485 2.33 30.95 -0.69
C ALA A 485 1.62 31.18 0.65
N GLN A 486 0.40 31.73 0.65
CA GLN A 486 -0.41 31.87 1.87
C GLN A 486 -0.91 30.52 2.36
N GLN A 487 -1.39 29.68 1.46
CA GLN A 487 -1.85 28.34 1.78
C GLN A 487 -0.72 27.49 2.39
N LEU A 488 0.45 27.47 1.75
CA LEU A 488 1.61 26.74 2.25
C LEU A 488 2.07 27.20 3.65
N ARG A 489 2.01 28.52 3.94
CA ARG A 489 2.31 29.03 5.29
C ARG A 489 1.33 28.54 6.35
N GLN A 490 0.07 28.41 6.00
CA GLN A 490 -0.96 27.91 6.92
C GLN A 490 -0.85 26.39 7.15
N GLU A 491 -0.47 25.64 6.13
CA GLU A 491 -0.44 24.18 6.17
C GLU A 491 0.86 23.60 6.74
N LEU A 492 2.00 24.17 6.37
CA LEU A 492 3.31 23.58 6.67
C LEU A 492 4.00 24.25 7.90
N GLY A 493 3.45 25.34 8.41
CA GLY A 493 4.04 26.06 9.53
C GLY A 493 5.38 26.73 9.20
N SER A 494 6.19 27.03 10.24
CA SER A 494 7.44 27.80 10.10
C SER A 494 8.66 26.97 9.70
N GLY A 495 8.51 25.66 9.47
CA GLY A 495 9.63 24.73 9.25
C GLY A 495 9.99 24.47 7.78
N VAL A 496 9.19 24.93 6.82
CA VAL A 496 9.41 24.68 5.39
C VAL A 496 9.77 25.98 4.68
N GLU A 497 10.80 25.92 3.83
CA GLU A 497 11.23 27.07 3.01
C GLU A 497 10.26 27.27 1.84
N ILE A 498 9.47 28.36 1.89
CA ILE A 498 8.50 28.70 0.86
C ILE A 498 9.14 29.58 -0.20
N PRO A 499 9.06 29.20 -1.49
CA PRO A 499 9.60 30.01 -2.58
C PRO A 499 8.99 31.41 -2.61
N PRO A 500 9.77 32.43 -2.99
CA PRO A 500 9.22 33.77 -3.20
C PRO A 500 8.10 33.77 -4.25
N VAL A 501 7.07 34.58 -4.04
CA VAL A 501 6.01 34.77 -5.04
C VAL A 501 6.62 35.20 -6.38
N GLY A 502 6.21 34.57 -7.45
CA GLY A 502 6.76 34.76 -8.81
C GLY A 502 7.95 33.87 -9.16
N ALA A 503 8.54 33.14 -8.21
CA ALA A 503 9.56 32.14 -8.51
C ALA A 503 8.96 30.88 -9.14
N ILE A 504 9.69 30.24 -10.05
CA ILE A 504 9.30 28.95 -10.64
C ILE A 504 9.98 27.83 -9.84
N ALA A 505 9.19 26.84 -9.45
CA ALA A 505 9.62 25.67 -8.70
C ALA A 505 9.07 24.36 -9.29
N LEU A 506 9.71 23.23 -8.95
CA LEU A 506 9.05 21.94 -8.99
C LEU A 506 8.20 21.80 -7.73
N LEU A 507 6.96 21.46 -7.94
CA LEU A 507 5.96 21.30 -6.90
C LEU A 507 5.49 19.86 -6.88
N ARG A 508 5.12 19.39 -5.73
CA ARG A 508 4.50 18.10 -5.59
C ARG A 508 3.00 18.20 -5.90
N PRO A 509 2.41 17.25 -6.64
CA PRO A 509 1.05 17.40 -7.14
C PRO A 509 -0.04 17.52 -6.07
N SER A 510 0.21 16.98 -4.87
CA SER A 510 -0.80 16.81 -3.84
C SER A 510 -1.10 18.07 -3.03
N ASN A 511 -0.08 18.85 -2.68
CA ASN A 511 -0.19 19.99 -1.78
C ASN A 511 0.57 21.23 -2.27
N LEU A 512 1.10 21.19 -3.49
CA LEU A 512 1.92 22.23 -4.09
C LEU A 512 3.21 22.55 -3.30
N GLU A 513 3.61 21.67 -2.37
CA GLU A 513 4.86 21.82 -1.65
C GLU A 513 6.04 21.84 -2.61
N PRO A 514 6.94 22.82 -2.50
CA PRO A 514 8.09 22.90 -3.37
C PRO A 514 9.10 21.78 -3.04
N VAL A 515 9.61 21.14 -4.08
CA VAL A 515 10.75 20.24 -3.93
C VAL A 515 11.94 21.05 -3.41
N PRO A 516 12.63 20.63 -2.35
CA PRO A 516 13.74 21.39 -1.77
C PRO A 516 14.78 21.80 -2.82
N ALA A 517 15.24 23.03 -2.77
CA ALA A 517 16.21 23.62 -3.72
C ALA A 517 15.73 23.65 -5.20
N SER A 518 14.43 23.49 -5.48
CA SER A 518 13.93 23.52 -6.85
C SER A 518 13.58 24.92 -7.37
N TYR A 519 13.36 25.90 -6.52
CA TYR A 519 12.94 27.23 -6.94
C TYR A 519 14.10 28.10 -7.43
N GLY A 520 13.80 29.00 -8.36
CA GLY A 520 14.73 29.95 -8.95
C GLY A 520 14.45 31.40 -8.53
N ARG A 521 15.04 32.32 -9.28
CA ARG A 521 14.82 33.76 -9.06
C ARG A 521 13.41 34.16 -9.47
N VAL A 522 12.87 35.19 -8.82
CA VAL A 522 11.64 35.85 -9.27
C VAL A 522 11.83 36.39 -10.68
N ASN A 523 10.82 36.22 -11.53
CA ASN A 523 10.82 36.59 -12.95
C ASN A 523 11.76 35.77 -13.86
N GLU A 524 12.23 34.62 -13.41
CA GLU A 524 12.87 33.64 -14.32
C GLU A 524 11.86 33.18 -15.38
N THR A 525 12.31 33.03 -16.64
CA THR A 525 11.49 32.42 -17.67
C THR A 525 11.36 30.92 -17.45
N ALA A 526 10.23 30.35 -17.86
CA ALA A 526 9.99 28.92 -17.65
C ALA A 526 11.02 28.02 -18.36
N THR A 527 11.51 28.41 -19.55
CA THR A 527 12.56 27.69 -20.26
C THR A 527 13.94 27.76 -19.57
N ALA A 528 14.24 28.90 -18.92
CA ALA A 528 15.45 29.02 -18.09
C ALA A 528 15.33 28.14 -16.83
N ALA A 529 14.14 28.13 -16.20
CA ALA A 529 13.86 27.24 -15.05
C ALA A 529 14.04 25.76 -15.44
N VAL A 530 13.54 25.30 -16.58
CA VAL A 530 13.75 23.94 -17.07
C VAL A 530 15.25 23.62 -17.23
N SER A 531 16.02 24.54 -17.79
CA SER A 531 17.46 24.39 -17.96
C SER A 531 18.19 24.27 -16.62
N ARG A 532 17.84 25.09 -15.64
CA ARG A 532 18.35 25.08 -14.28
C ARG A 532 17.99 23.77 -13.55
N LEU A 533 16.77 23.28 -13.73
CA LEU A 533 16.23 22.10 -13.07
C LEU A 533 16.75 20.78 -13.68
N LYS A 534 17.41 20.80 -14.84
CA LYS A 534 17.88 19.60 -15.53
C LYS A 534 18.66 18.61 -14.66
N PRO A 535 19.62 19.01 -13.80
CA PRO A 535 20.30 18.07 -12.90
C PRO A 535 19.32 17.43 -11.88
N MET A 536 18.38 18.20 -11.34
CA MET A 536 17.37 17.70 -10.42
C MET A 536 16.43 16.69 -11.11
N LEU A 537 15.97 16.98 -12.33
CA LEU A 537 15.14 16.07 -13.11
C LEU A 537 15.83 14.73 -13.37
N LYS A 538 17.15 14.71 -13.60
CA LYS A 538 17.94 13.49 -13.72
C LYS A 538 17.94 12.68 -12.41
N ARG A 539 18.16 13.33 -11.27
CA ARG A 539 18.10 12.68 -9.95
C ARG A 539 16.71 12.10 -9.65
N LEU A 540 15.66 12.86 -9.92
CA LEU A 540 14.29 12.40 -9.71
C LEU A 540 13.94 11.20 -10.59
N LEU A 541 14.36 11.21 -11.86
CA LEU A 541 14.20 10.07 -12.76
C LEU A 541 14.95 8.84 -12.23
N ALA A 542 16.19 9.01 -11.78
CA ALA A 542 16.98 7.94 -11.20
C ALA A 542 16.30 7.35 -9.93
N ASN A 543 15.74 8.20 -9.08
CA ASN A 543 14.96 7.77 -7.91
C ASN A 543 13.74 6.95 -8.27
N ILE A 544 12.97 7.37 -9.30
CA ILE A 544 11.80 6.62 -9.76
C ILE A 544 12.19 5.22 -10.23
N ILE A 545 13.30 5.09 -10.97
CA ILE A 545 13.81 3.80 -11.44
C ILE A 545 14.16 2.89 -10.24
N LEU A 546 14.90 3.41 -9.26
CA LEU A 546 15.25 2.64 -8.07
C LEU A 546 14.01 2.23 -7.25
N LYS A 547 13.05 3.13 -7.12
CA LYS A 547 11.79 2.83 -6.42
C LYS A 547 10.96 1.77 -7.13
N SER A 548 10.97 1.74 -8.46
CA SER A 548 10.30 0.69 -9.21
C SER A 548 10.88 -0.70 -8.93
N LEU A 549 12.19 -0.82 -8.70
CA LEU A 549 12.82 -2.06 -8.27
C LEU A 549 12.39 -2.47 -6.85
N ALA A 550 12.31 -1.51 -5.92
CA ALA A 550 11.96 -1.78 -4.52
C ALA A 550 10.53 -2.26 -4.31
N SER A 551 9.71 -2.20 -5.32
CA SER A 551 8.29 -2.52 -5.25
C SER A 551 7.94 -3.89 -5.85
N THR A 552 8.89 -4.55 -6.49
CA THR A 552 8.69 -5.93 -6.97
C THR A 552 8.59 -6.89 -5.78
N SER A 553 7.76 -7.93 -5.89
CA SER A 553 7.75 -9.00 -4.91
C SER A 553 9.08 -9.77 -4.98
N SER A 554 9.56 -10.31 -3.87
CA SER A 554 10.79 -11.10 -3.87
C SER A 554 10.53 -12.55 -3.49
N GLY A 555 11.12 -13.48 -4.24
CA GLY A 555 11.21 -14.89 -3.92
C GLY A 555 12.36 -15.23 -2.95
N LEU A 556 13.26 -14.28 -2.68
CA LEU A 556 14.40 -14.50 -1.78
C LEU A 556 13.94 -14.53 -0.32
N ASP A 557 14.37 -15.54 0.42
CA ASP A 557 14.10 -15.68 1.86
C ASP A 557 15.16 -14.92 2.66
N VAL A 558 14.89 -13.65 2.89
CA VAL A 558 15.77 -12.73 3.61
C VAL A 558 14.99 -11.95 4.66
N SER A 559 15.66 -11.55 5.72
CA SER A 559 15.14 -10.57 6.69
C SER A 559 16.21 -9.55 7.01
N GLY A 560 15.81 -8.39 7.50
CA GLY A 560 16.76 -7.34 7.87
C GLY A 560 16.15 -6.32 8.81
N GLU A 561 17.02 -5.61 9.51
CA GLU A 561 16.66 -4.54 10.43
C GLU A 561 17.72 -3.44 10.46
N ILE A 562 17.28 -2.21 10.76
CA ILE A 562 18.12 -1.07 11.09
C ILE A 562 17.97 -0.81 12.58
N PHE A 563 19.05 -0.67 13.30
CA PHE A 563 19.03 -0.46 14.75
C PHE A 563 20.16 0.44 15.23
N THR A 564 20.02 0.97 16.44
CA THR A 564 21.04 1.82 17.05
C THR A 564 22.15 0.99 17.70
N VAL A 565 23.40 1.45 17.58
CA VAL A 565 24.57 0.76 18.18
C VAL A 565 24.45 0.67 19.70
N SER A 566 23.78 1.64 20.34
CA SER A 566 23.54 1.63 21.79
C SER A 566 22.65 0.47 22.28
N GLY A 567 21.93 -0.17 21.38
CA GLY A 567 21.02 -1.29 21.68
C GLY A 567 19.75 -0.90 22.46
N ASN A 568 19.64 0.33 22.93
CA ASN A 568 18.50 0.85 23.70
C ASN A 568 17.58 1.79 22.88
N GLY A 569 17.92 2.02 21.60
CA GLY A 569 17.18 2.88 20.70
C GLY A 569 16.18 2.12 19.81
N PRO A 570 15.53 2.83 18.87
CA PRO A 570 14.59 2.26 17.93
C PRO A 570 15.24 1.21 17.02
N SER A 571 14.47 0.20 16.60
CA SER A 571 14.81 -0.76 15.57
C SER A 571 13.75 -0.73 14.47
N LEU A 572 14.18 -0.69 13.21
CA LEU A 572 13.31 -0.65 12.03
C LEU A 572 13.53 -1.92 11.18
N PRO A 573 12.54 -2.80 11.00
CA PRO A 573 12.68 -3.92 10.09
C PRO A 573 12.75 -3.43 8.64
N ILE A 574 13.71 -3.96 7.87
CA ILE A 574 13.85 -3.73 6.42
C ILE A 574 12.91 -4.65 5.66
N VAL A 575 12.78 -5.89 6.11
CA VAL A 575 11.94 -6.93 5.49
C VAL A 575 11.09 -7.62 6.53
N ALA A 576 9.79 -7.71 6.29
CA ALA A 576 8.84 -8.34 7.19
C ALA A 576 8.22 -9.61 6.57
N ARG A 577 9.03 -10.58 6.13
CA ARG A 577 8.50 -11.87 5.63
C ARG A 577 8.38 -12.97 6.68
N SER A 578 8.95 -12.82 7.85
CA SER A 578 8.75 -13.83 8.91
C SER A 578 8.99 -13.26 10.30
N GLY A 579 8.01 -13.42 11.15
CA GLY A 579 8.06 -13.72 12.59
C GLY A 579 9.16 -13.08 13.45
N SER A 580 9.51 -11.82 13.27
CA SER A 580 10.28 -11.11 14.29
C SER A 580 9.37 -10.88 15.52
N ARG A 581 9.73 -11.45 16.66
CA ARG A 581 8.94 -11.42 17.90
C ARG A 581 8.90 -10.05 18.60
N ASN A 582 9.54 -9.03 18.06
CA ASN A 582 9.54 -7.68 18.62
C ASN A 582 8.54 -6.82 17.87
N ALA A 583 7.29 -6.85 18.30
CA ALA A 583 6.27 -5.91 17.87
C ALA A 583 6.60 -4.52 18.44
N LEU A 584 7.09 -3.63 17.59
CA LEU A 584 7.23 -2.22 17.93
C LEU A 584 5.85 -1.57 17.93
N THR A 585 5.34 -1.26 19.09
CA THR A 585 4.04 -0.61 19.31
C THR A 585 4.03 0.86 18.90
N ARG A 586 5.18 1.45 18.63
CA ARG A 586 5.35 2.83 18.15
C ARG A 586 6.67 2.93 17.39
N ILE A 587 6.64 3.48 16.16
CA ILE A 587 7.87 3.84 15.45
C ILE A 587 8.44 5.04 16.18
N GLN A 588 9.55 4.85 16.89
CA GLN A 588 10.30 5.98 17.43
C GLN A 588 11.25 6.46 16.33
N PRO A 589 11.31 7.77 16.06
CA PRO A 589 12.30 8.31 15.15
C PRO A 589 13.69 8.11 15.75
N PHE A 590 14.69 7.97 14.87
CA PHE A 590 16.09 7.98 15.28
C PHE A 590 16.49 9.42 15.64
N ARG A 591 17.49 9.56 16.48
CA ARG A 591 18.04 10.87 16.82
C ARG A 591 19.09 11.30 15.82
N ALA A 592 19.18 12.59 15.55
CA ALA A 592 20.25 13.15 14.75
C ALA A 592 21.61 12.77 15.33
N ASN A 593 22.54 12.37 14.45
CA ASN A 593 23.89 11.92 14.78
C ASN A 593 23.97 10.61 15.59
N GLU A 594 22.87 9.90 15.77
CA GLU A 594 22.89 8.57 16.37
C GLU A 594 23.57 7.57 15.42
N GLU A 595 24.38 6.66 15.98
CA GLU A 595 25.09 5.65 15.20
C GLU A 595 24.17 4.45 14.94
N LEU A 596 23.99 4.13 13.66
CA LEU A 596 23.09 3.07 13.19
C LEU A 596 23.88 1.88 12.65
N LYS A 597 23.26 0.72 12.72
CA LYS A 597 23.67 -0.51 12.03
C LYS A 597 22.54 -1.09 11.23
N ILE A 598 22.89 -1.79 10.17
CA ILE A 598 21.97 -2.57 9.34
C ILE A 598 22.38 -4.03 9.46
N ARG A 599 21.45 -4.91 9.79
CA ARG A 599 21.63 -6.35 9.78
C ARG A 599 20.75 -6.96 8.71
N MET A 600 21.36 -7.77 7.83
CA MET A 600 20.66 -8.58 6.83
C MET A 600 20.96 -10.05 7.05
N GLU A 601 19.92 -10.86 7.06
CA GLU A 601 19.99 -12.30 7.28
C GLU A 601 19.58 -13.04 6.01
N ASN A 602 20.45 -13.93 5.53
CA ASN A 602 20.18 -14.86 4.44
C ASN A 602 19.70 -16.19 5.02
N ARG A 603 18.45 -16.54 4.77
CA ARG A 603 17.82 -17.77 5.27
C ARG A 603 17.83 -18.92 4.25
N HIS A 604 18.42 -18.70 3.07
CA HIS A 604 18.60 -19.79 2.12
C HIS A 604 19.58 -20.84 2.61
N TYR A 605 19.28 -22.10 2.36
CA TYR A 605 20.10 -23.22 2.80
C TYR A 605 21.42 -23.36 2.04
N SER A 606 21.45 -23.01 0.75
CA SER A 606 22.59 -23.28 -0.13
C SER A 606 23.01 -22.09 -0.99
N GLN A 607 22.24 -20.99 -1.00
CA GLN A 607 22.48 -19.86 -1.88
C GLN A 607 23.07 -18.70 -1.13
N ALA A 608 24.27 -18.25 -1.54
CA ALA A 608 24.83 -16.99 -1.10
C ALA A 608 24.12 -15.80 -1.76
N LEU A 609 24.03 -14.69 -1.03
CA LEU A 609 23.43 -13.46 -1.50
C LEU A 609 24.44 -12.30 -1.40
N PHE A 610 24.18 -11.22 -2.13
CA PHE A 610 25.01 -10.02 -2.16
C PHE A 610 24.18 -8.80 -1.79
N LEU A 611 24.72 -7.98 -0.87
CA LEU A 611 24.06 -6.81 -0.32
C LEU A 611 24.57 -5.51 -0.95
N SER A 612 23.67 -4.60 -1.28
CA SER A 612 23.99 -3.21 -1.63
C SER A 612 22.99 -2.26 -0.99
N CYS A 613 23.45 -1.12 -0.47
CA CYS A 613 22.59 -0.13 0.16
C CYS A 613 22.85 1.27 -0.40
N ILE A 614 21.79 1.99 -0.74
CA ILE A 614 21.82 3.36 -1.25
C ILE A 614 20.91 4.21 -0.36
N ALA A 615 21.43 5.29 0.19
CA ALA A 615 20.62 6.29 0.90
C ALA A 615 20.18 7.39 -0.09
N ILE A 616 18.94 7.80 0.02
CA ILE A 616 18.31 8.85 -0.80
C ILE A 616 17.80 9.93 0.13
N SER A 617 18.30 11.15 -0.01
CA SER A 617 17.85 12.30 0.79
C SER A 617 16.50 12.83 0.31
N SER A 618 15.87 13.69 1.11
CA SER A 618 14.62 14.39 0.73
C SER A 618 14.76 15.26 -0.54
N ALA A 619 15.98 15.70 -0.85
CA ALA A 619 16.32 16.42 -2.09
C ALA A 619 16.60 15.48 -3.29
N GLY A 620 16.47 14.16 -3.10
CA GLY A 620 16.73 13.16 -4.13
C GLY A 620 18.21 12.87 -4.36
N GLU A 621 19.12 13.31 -3.47
CA GLU A 621 20.53 13.01 -3.56
C GLU A 621 20.82 11.57 -3.14
N MET A 622 21.64 10.88 -3.92
CA MET A 622 21.96 9.47 -3.70
C MET A 622 23.35 9.31 -3.15
N THR A 623 23.47 8.53 -2.10
CA THR A 623 24.74 8.15 -1.48
C THR A 623 24.78 6.64 -1.32
N VAL A 624 25.82 6.00 -1.87
CA VAL A 624 26.06 4.57 -1.64
C VAL A 624 26.63 4.41 -0.25
N VAL A 625 25.90 3.70 0.59
CA VAL A 625 26.27 3.45 1.99
C VAL A 625 26.87 2.06 2.18
N TYR A 626 26.68 1.15 1.22
CA TYR A 626 27.34 -0.15 1.19
C TYR A 626 27.34 -0.75 -0.22
N PRO A 627 28.41 -1.39 -0.73
CA PRO A 627 29.73 -1.57 -0.07
C PRO A 627 30.50 -0.24 0.09
N VAL A 628 31.49 -0.24 0.97
CA VAL A 628 32.27 0.97 1.34
C VAL A 628 33.77 0.86 1.02
N ASP A 629 34.30 -0.32 0.74
CA ASP A 629 35.67 -0.53 0.28
C ASP A 629 35.68 -0.70 -1.24
N TRP A 630 36.09 0.36 -1.92
CA TRP A 630 36.08 0.44 -3.39
C TRP A 630 37.25 -0.34 -4.06
N ASN A 631 38.14 -0.92 -3.26
CA ASN A 631 39.20 -1.82 -3.72
C ASN A 631 38.93 -3.28 -3.37
N ALA A 632 37.82 -3.55 -2.65
CA ALA A 632 37.42 -4.90 -2.28
C ALA A 632 37.02 -5.74 -3.52
N PRO A 633 37.20 -7.05 -3.46
CA PRO A 633 36.71 -7.93 -4.52
C PRO A 633 35.17 -7.92 -4.59
N ASP A 634 34.64 -8.40 -5.72
CA ASP A 634 33.20 -8.40 -6.03
C ASP A 634 32.34 -9.16 -4.98
N ASP A 635 32.95 -10.01 -4.16
CA ASP A 635 32.31 -10.82 -3.12
C ASP A 635 32.38 -10.20 -1.71
N ALA A 636 32.91 -8.99 -1.56
CA ALA A 636 33.01 -8.32 -0.25
C ALA A 636 31.65 -8.06 0.42
N ALA A 637 30.58 -7.97 -0.36
CA ALA A 637 29.21 -7.74 0.11
C ALA A 637 28.40 -9.04 0.22
N ARG A 638 29.05 -10.21 0.23
CA ARG A 638 28.43 -11.51 0.25
C ARG A 638 27.88 -11.87 1.63
N ILE A 639 26.68 -12.45 1.64
CA ILE A 639 26.05 -13.06 2.80
C ILE A 639 25.94 -14.56 2.53
N ASP A 640 26.67 -15.36 3.30
CA ASP A 640 26.65 -16.81 3.14
C ASP A 640 25.29 -17.43 3.48
N PRO A 641 24.98 -18.64 3.00
CA PRO A 641 23.75 -19.34 3.37
C PRO A 641 23.60 -19.48 4.89
N ASN A 642 22.38 -19.33 5.39
CA ASN A 642 22.05 -19.38 6.82
C ASN A 642 22.93 -18.48 7.71
N SER A 643 23.33 -17.32 7.20
CA SER A 643 24.16 -16.36 7.95
C SER A 643 23.59 -14.95 7.89
N ALA A 644 24.12 -14.08 8.75
CA ALA A 644 23.75 -12.67 8.79
C ALA A 644 25.00 -11.80 8.56
N LEU A 645 24.78 -10.66 7.91
CA LEU A 645 25.76 -9.61 7.72
C LEU A 645 25.29 -8.34 8.45
N GLU A 646 26.11 -7.86 9.38
CA GLU A 646 25.93 -6.55 10.01
C GLU A 646 26.85 -5.52 9.35
N ILE A 647 26.32 -4.39 8.97
CA ILE A 647 27.04 -3.28 8.36
C ILE A 647 26.77 -1.96 9.12
N PRO A 648 27.78 -1.06 9.24
CA PRO A 648 29.17 -1.27 8.84
C PRO A 648 29.84 -2.33 9.71
N ARG A 649 30.78 -3.08 9.11
CA ARG A 649 31.62 -4.05 9.83
C ARG A 649 32.74 -3.31 10.56
N PRO A 650 33.34 -3.91 11.61
CA PRO A 650 34.50 -3.29 12.29
C PRO A 650 35.69 -2.96 11.35
N GLU A 651 35.94 -3.81 10.36
CA GLU A 651 36.99 -3.63 9.35
C GLU A 651 36.68 -2.51 8.35
N ASP A 652 35.42 -2.11 8.19
CA ASP A 652 35.02 -1.04 7.27
C ASP A 652 35.52 0.35 7.76
N ARG A 653 35.72 0.51 9.07
CA ARG A 653 36.26 1.73 9.72
C ARG A 653 35.44 2.99 9.41
N ILE A 654 34.13 2.84 9.25
CA ILE A 654 33.16 3.91 9.03
C ILE A 654 32.03 3.77 10.02
N ARG A 655 31.18 4.80 10.15
CA ARG A 655 29.98 4.80 10.97
C ARG A 655 28.80 5.28 10.14
N PHE A 656 27.65 4.64 10.27
CA PHE A 656 26.41 5.15 9.71
C PHE A 656 25.78 6.12 10.70
N GLN A 657 25.69 7.37 10.30
CA GLN A 657 25.02 8.43 11.06
C GLN A 657 24.15 9.24 10.11
N VAL A 658 22.95 9.58 10.54
CA VAL A 658 22.08 10.51 9.81
C VAL A 658 22.17 11.87 10.49
N SER A 659 22.69 12.86 9.77
CA SER A 659 22.84 14.22 10.28
C SER A 659 21.60 15.07 9.96
N GLY A 660 21.07 15.75 10.98
CA GLY A 660 19.91 16.65 10.86
C GLY A 660 18.56 15.93 10.91
N ALA A 661 17.53 16.68 11.32
CA ALA A 661 16.16 16.21 11.32
C ALA A 661 15.61 16.07 9.90
N GLY A 662 14.71 15.13 9.68
CA GLY A 662 14.06 14.90 8.40
C GLY A 662 13.95 13.42 8.06
N TYR A 663 13.84 13.12 6.77
CA TYR A 663 13.66 11.77 6.27
C TYR A 663 14.79 11.39 5.33
N VAL A 664 15.28 10.15 5.49
CA VAL A 664 16.20 9.49 4.57
C VAL A 664 15.58 8.18 4.14
N GLU A 665 15.52 7.94 2.85
CA GLU A 665 15.09 6.65 2.30
C GLU A 665 16.32 5.76 2.09
N LEU A 666 16.35 4.60 2.71
CA LEU A 666 17.36 3.58 2.48
C LEU A 666 16.82 2.53 1.52
N LEU A 667 17.42 2.43 0.34
CA LEU A 667 17.18 1.35 -0.59
C LEU A 667 18.19 0.23 -0.33
N THR A 668 17.69 -0.95 0.03
CA THR A 668 18.47 -2.16 0.25
C THR A 668 18.22 -3.14 -0.88
N LEU A 669 19.27 -3.50 -1.61
CA LEU A 669 19.25 -4.46 -2.70
C LEU A 669 19.95 -5.75 -2.24
N VAL A 670 19.29 -6.89 -2.45
CA VAL A 670 19.86 -8.22 -2.20
C VAL A 670 19.73 -9.04 -3.48
N SER A 671 20.83 -9.60 -3.96
CA SER A 671 20.87 -10.31 -5.24
C SER A 671 21.60 -11.65 -5.12
N THR A 672 21.29 -12.60 -6.00
CA THR A 672 21.95 -13.92 -6.05
C THR A 672 23.33 -13.89 -6.69
N ARG A 673 23.68 -12.79 -7.35
CA ARG A 673 25.00 -12.54 -7.96
C ARG A 673 25.41 -11.09 -7.68
N SER A 674 26.72 -10.85 -7.64
CA SER A 674 27.26 -9.50 -7.50
C SER A 674 26.82 -8.60 -8.67
N LEU A 675 26.41 -7.37 -8.36
CA LEU A 675 26.02 -6.32 -9.32
C LEU A 675 27.26 -5.66 -9.92
N ARG A 676 27.97 -6.40 -10.77
CA ARG A 676 29.34 -6.07 -11.22
C ARG A 676 29.46 -4.78 -11.99
N ASN A 677 28.54 -4.49 -12.91
CA ASN A 677 28.64 -3.28 -13.74
C ASN A 677 28.31 -2.04 -12.92
N ALA A 678 27.28 -2.09 -12.08
CA ALA A 678 26.97 -1.02 -11.13
C ALA A 678 28.13 -0.76 -10.17
N LEU A 679 28.73 -1.80 -9.59
CA LEU A 679 29.90 -1.67 -8.70
C LEU A 679 31.11 -1.06 -9.39
N ARG A 680 31.42 -1.43 -10.63
CA ARG A 680 32.50 -0.84 -11.41
C ARG A 680 32.28 0.63 -11.72
N GLY A 681 31.03 1.00 -12.03
CA GLY A 681 30.61 2.41 -12.17
C GLY A 681 30.92 3.20 -10.90
N LEU A 682 30.49 2.70 -9.75
CA LEU A 682 30.75 3.30 -8.44
C LEU A 682 32.24 3.37 -8.09
N GLN A 683 32.99 2.30 -8.36
CA GLN A 683 34.45 2.28 -8.18
C GLN A 683 35.16 3.32 -9.06
N SER A 684 34.67 3.52 -10.28
CA SER A 684 35.23 4.55 -11.19
C SER A 684 35.01 5.95 -10.62
N ILE A 685 33.81 6.23 -10.10
CA ILE A 685 33.49 7.52 -9.45
C ILE A 685 34.38 7.74 -8.21
N ALA A 686 34.47 6.73 -7.35
CA ALA A 686 35.27 6.81 -6.13
C ALA A 686 36.78 7.09 -6.46
N ARG A 687 37.33 6.37 -7.44
CA ARG A 687 38.73 6.58 -7.90
C ARG A 687 38.91 7.97 -8.50
N GLY A 688 37.97 8.46 -9.31
CA GLY A 688 38.02 9.81 -9.86
C GLY A 688 38.09 10.90 -8.77
N ARG A 689 37.53 10.62 -7.59
CA ARG A 689 37.58 11.50 -6.40
C ARG A 689 38.73 11.19 -5.44
N GLY A 690 39.62 10.24 -5.77
CA GLY A 690 40.70 9.81 -4.91
C GLY A 690 40.24 9.07 -3.64
N THR A 691 39.01 8.53 -3.62
CA THR A 691 38.44 7.85 -2.49
C THR A 691 38.60 6.33 -2.62
N SER A 692 39.29 5.70 -1.69
CA SER A 692 39.46 4.24 -1.63
C SER A 692 38.47 3.56 -0.70
N ARG A 693 37.92 4.30 0.28
CA ARG A 693 36.96 3.83 1.29
C ARG A 693 36.01 4.95 1.69
N GLY A 694 34.76 4.57 2.09
CA GLY A 694 33.78 5.48 2.61
C GLY A 694 32.58 5.67 1.64
N TYR A 695 31.70 6.56 2.02
CA TYR A 695 30.49 6.87 1.25
C TYR A 695 30.82 7.57 -0.06
N VAL A 696 30.06 7.26 -1.09
CA VAL A 696 30.12 7.95 -2.38
C VAL A 696 28.76 8.57 -2.67
N SER A 697 28.71 9.90 -2.52
CA SER A 697 27.57 10.68 -3.01
C SER A 697 27.72 10.87 -4.52
N MET A 698 26.65 10.65 -5.26
CA MET A 698 26.64 10.72 -6.72
C MET A 698 26.03 12.03 -7.19
N ASP A 699 26.62 12.65 -8.20
CA ASP A 699 25.95 13.72 -8.91
C ASP A 699 24.82 13.18 -9.81
N ALA A 700 24.13 14.07 -10.53
CA ALA A 700 22.95 13.69 -11.29
C ALA A 700 23.26 12.78 -12.51
N ASP A 701 24.39 12.97 -13.15
CA ASP A 701 24.82 12.15 -14.31
C ASP A 701 25.39 10.81 -13.85
N GLU A 702 26.16 10.82 -12.79
CA GLU A 702 26.70 9.62 -12.13
C GLU A 702 25.58 8.73 -11.64
N SER A 703 24.56 9.29 -10.95
CA SER A 703 23.40 8.55 -10.46
C SER A 703 22.69 7.82 -11.58
N LEU A 704 22.37 8.52 -12.66
CA LEU A 704 21.68 7.93 -13.81
C LEU A 704 22.53 6.87 -14.51
N GLY A 705 23.84 7.09 -14.61
CA GLY A 705 24.79 6.13 -15.17
C GLY A 705 24.85 4.83 -14.37
N VAL A 706 25.06 4.92 -13.07
CA VAL A 706 25.12 3.76 -12.16
C VAL A 706 23.82 2.96 -12.18
N ILE A 707 22.67 3.63 -12.19
CA ILE A 707 21.36 2.96 -12.25
C ILE A 707 21.15 2.26 -13.59
N THR A 708 21.62 2.84 -14.69
CA THR A 708 21.56 2.17 -15.99
C THR A 708 22.38 0.88 -15.99
N GLU A 709 23.58 0.89 -15.39
CA GLU A 709 24.39 -0.33 -15.23
C GLU A 709 23.74 -1.34 -14.27
N LEU A 710 23.09 -0.87 -13.20
CA LEU A 710 22.30 -1.73 -12.30
C LEU A 710 21.17 -2.45 -13.04
N LEU A 711 20.42 -1.74 -13.86
CA LEU A 711 19.37 -2.37 -14.67
C LEU A 711 19.92 -3.40 -15.67
N ARG A 712 21.12 -3.15 -16.23
CA ARG A 712 21.82 -4.14 -17.08
C ARG A 712 22.22 -5.38 -16.30
N ASP A 713 22.77 -5.23 -15.10
CA ASP A 713 23.12 -6.35 -14.22
C ASP A 713 21.88 -7.20 -13.93
N ILE A 714 20.78 -6.57 -13.52
CA ILE A 714 19.51 -7.22 -13.22
C ILE A 714 18.97 -7.95 -14.45
N ASN A 715 18.92 -7.29 -15.60
CA ASN A 715 18.43 -7.87 -16.84
C ASN A 715 19.27 -9.10 -17.26
N SER A 716 20.59 -9.01 -17.13
CA SER A 716 21.50 -10.12 -17.45
C SER A 716 21.33 -11.31 -16.52
N MET A 717 21.10 -11.08 -15.22
CA MET A 717 20.81 -12.13 -14.25
C MET A 717 19.49 -12.82 -14.56
N SER A 718 18.46 -12.04 -14.82
CA SER A 718 17.11 -12.52 -15.08
C SER A 718 16.98 -13.26 -16.40
N ARG A 719 17.75 -12.88 -17.44
CA ARG A 719 17.78 -13.54 -18.75
C ARG A 719 18.74 -14.75 -18.79
N GLY A 720 19.56 -14.97 -17.77
CA GLY A 720 20.61 -16.02 -17.75
C GLY A 720 20.25 -17.31 -17.02
N GLY A 721 19.07 -17.41 -16.38
CA GLY A 721 18.61 -18.56 -15.58
C GLY A 721 17.56 -19.41 -16.28
N ASP A 722 16.77 -20.15 -15.48
CA ASP A 722 15.61 -20.93 -15.96
C ASP A 722 14.51 -20.03 -16.58
N ALA A 723 14.53 -18.73 -16.31
CA ALA A 723 13.69 -17.72 -16.94
C ALA A 723 14.12 -17.35 -18.38
N ARG A 724 15.23 -17.91 -18.91
CA ARG A 724 15.79 -17.54 -20.23
C ARG A 724 14.79 -17.62 -21.37
N LEU A 725 14.03 -18.72 -21.45
CA LEU A 725 13.02 -18.92 -22.50
C LEU A 725 11.90 -17.87 -22.47
N PHE A 726 11.62 -17.34 -21.31
CA PHE A 726 10.57 -16.35 -21.09
C PHE A 726 11.08 -14.91 -21.24
N ALA A 727 12.29 -14.66 -20.77
CA ALA A 727 12.94 -13.36 -20.93
C ALA A 727 13.24 -13.04 -22.40
N GLU A 728 13.38 -14.06 -23.25
CA GLU A 728 13.48 -13.90 -24.72
C GLU A 728 12.17 -13.43 -25.35
N SER A 729 11.02 -13.63 -24.69
CA SER A 729 9.72 -13.12 -25.14
C SER A 729 9.50 -11.62 -24.84
N LEU A 730 10.27 -11.07 -23.91
CA LEU A 730 10.27 -9.61 -23.62
C LEU A 730 11.04 -8.88 -24.72
N ASP A 731 10.51 -7.74 -25.17
CA ASP A 731 11.18 -6.91 -26.14
C ASP A 731 12.54 -6.38 -25.62
N GLU A 732 13.40 -5.91 -26.52
CA GLU A 732 14.72 -5.38 -26.15
C GLU A 732 14.64 -4.10 -25.31
N GLU A 733 13.50 -3.42 -25.32
CA GLU A 733 13.26 -2.21 -24.54
C GLU A 733 12.77 -2.50 -23.10
N THR A 734 12.62 -3.77 -22.73
CA THR A 734 12.15 -4.18 -21.41
C THR A 734 13.27 -4.83 -20.59
N THR A 735 13.49 -4.31 -19.37
CA THR A 735 14.39 -4.91 -18.38
C THR A 735 13.65 -6.04 -17.67
N ALA A 736 14.11 -7.28 -17.84
CA ALA A 736 13.58 -8.42 -17.11
C ALA A 736 14.03 -8.37 -15.64
N VAL A 737 13.12 -8.57 -14.70
CA VAL A 737 13.37 -8.69 -13.28
C VAL A 737 12.81 -10.02 -12.81
N ASP A 738 13.67 -10.97 -12.49
CA ASP A 738 13.31 -12.27 -11.92
C ASP A 738 13.34 -12.18 -10.39
N ASN A 739 12.17 -12.30 -9.78
CA ASN A 739 11.98 -12.20 -8.34
C ASN A 739 12.74 -13.26 -7.52
N GLY A 740 13.18 -14.35 -8.16
CA GLY A 740 14.06 -15.36 -7.56
C GLY A 740 15.54 -14.94 -7.56
N THR A 741 15.92 -13.87 -8.26
CA THR A 741 17.33 -13.46 -8.40
C THR A 741 17.67 -12.16 -7.69
N ILE A 742 16.68 -11.30 -7.46
CA ILE A 742 16.87 -10.01 -6.78
C ILE A 742 15.70 -9.67 -5.87
N ALA A 743 16.01 -9.03 -4.76
CA ALA A 743 15.08 -8.38 -3.86
C ALA A 743 15.52 -6.94 -3.62
N ALA A 744 14.59 -6.01 -3.65
CA ALA A 744 14.85 -4.62 -3.33
C ALA A 744 13.84 -4.13 -2.28
N PHE A 745 14.32 -3.40 -1.28
CA PHE A 745 13.51 -2.92 -0.16
C PHE A 745 13.77 -1.44 0.05
N SER A 746 12.70 -0.65 0.12
CA SER A 746 12.76 0.76 0.50
C SER A 746 12.34 0.92 1.96
N THR A 747 13.20 1.52 2.77
CA THR A 747 12.93 1.80 4.19
C THR A 747 13.13 3.28 4.47
N ILE A 748 12.09 3.94 4.96
CA ILE A 748 12.18 5.36 5.35
C ILE A 748 12.66 5.45 6.79
N ILE A 749 13.74 6.17 7.00
CA ILE A 749 14.33 6.49 8.29
C ILE A 749 13.89 7.91 8.64
N GLU A 750 13.14 8.05 9.71
CA GLU A 750 12.78 9.34 10.29
C GLU A 750 13.80 9.73 11.35
N VAL A 751 14.28 10.97 11.28
CA VAL A 751 15.29 11.51 12.18
C VAL A 751 14.76 12.78 12.82
N THR A 752 14.86 12.88 14.13
CA THR A 752 14.50 14.09 14.88
C THR A 752 15.73 14.72 15.52
N ASP A 753 15.72 16.04 15.62
CA ASP A 753 16.70 16.74 16.45
C ASP A 753 16.48 16.39 17.92
N ASP A 754 17.54 16.41 18.70
CA ASP A 754 17.51 16.18 20.13
C ASP A 754 16.74 17.33 20.80
N ILE A 755 15.41 17.25 20.85
CA ILE A 755 14.64 18.15 21.69
C ILE A 755 14.80 17.61 23.12
N SER A 756 15.78 18.15 23.82
CA SER A 756 15.89 18.00 25.25
C SER A 756 14.60 18.48 25.91
N GLN A 757 13.79 17.55 26.43
CA GLN A 757 12.64 17.62 27.33
C GLN A 757 11.38 18.34 26.81
#